data_fa1de1ba410035fde5420158087e0db3
#
_entry.id   fa1de1ba410035fde5420158087e0db3
#
_cell.length_a   1.000
_cell.length_b   1.000
_cell.length_c   1.000
_cell.angle_alpha   90.00
_cell.angle_beta   90.00
_cell.angle_gamma   90.00
#
_symmetry.space_group_name_H-M   'P 1'
#
loop_
_entity.id
_entity.type
_entity.pdbx_description
1 polymer ?
#
loop_
_entity_poly.entity_id
_entity_poly.type
_entity_poly.pdbx_seq_one_letter_code
_entity_poly.pdbx_strand_id
1 'polypeptide(L)'
;MPKKLIITEKPSVAMEFAKVLKITANRKNGYIESDEWIITWCVGHLVTMSYPEVYDEKLKFWRLDTLPFIPHEWKYEIIPAVQNQFNIVQSLLQREDVEEIYNAGDSGREGEYIQRLVFMMAKPNPKAQIKRVWIDSQTEEEIQRGIREAKDEKEYDSLADSAYLRAKEDYLIGINFSRLLSIIYGKKVAKEINEEKASISIGRVMTCVLGMVVSREREIRNFVKTKYYKIIGEFGNEDGTFKAEWKVNQNSEMFESTKLYNESGFKKEEDAKEFIKGLAGKKAIITELKKSKQKENAPLLFNLAEIQNECTKRFKIKPDETLEIIQNLYEKKLVTYPRTDARVISTAVAKEISKNLNGLVKGYKDEETQRLLNKMISEKYSTNLVKTKYVNDSKITDHYAIIPTGQGYENYDKLPELHKKVYDVIVKRFIAIFYPPAEYSKVNLTVEVEKETFLASGKVCTNLGYLEVLKPKNVNKQSTEKAQDVENSSSKTDVSDENNLEVFKNIKKGQEIETKNYEIKDAETSPPSRYNSGSIILAMENAGKLIEEEELREQIKGAGIGTSATRGEIIKKLERIKYIDINSKTQIVTPTKKGEVIYDVVNYAMPDMLNPKLTASWEKGLDMVAKKEIQANEFMTKLENYINSKFNKLVVKM
;
A
#
# COMPACT_ATOMS: atom_id res chain seq x y z
N MET A 1 6.06 48.51 -2.86
CA MET A 1 7.04 47.59 -3.47
C MET A 1 6.31 46.36 -3.94
N PRO A 2 6.67 45.78 -5.08
CA PRO A 2 6.05 44.55 -5.53
C PRO A 2 6.23 43.42 -4.50
N LYS A 3 5.20 42.62 -4.31
CA LYS A 3 5.19 41.53 -3.32
C LYS A 3 5.06 40.18 -3.99
N LYS A 4 5.58 39.17 -3.31
CA LYS A 4 5.47 37.73 -3.66
C LYS A 4 4.57 37.06 -2.64
N LEU A 5 3.57 36.33 -3.10
CA LEU A 5 2.62 35.63 -2.27
C LEU A 5 2.86 34.12 -2.34
N ILE A 6 3.10 33.45 -1.21
CA ILE A 6 3.12 31.98 -1.10
C ILE A 6 1.80 31.53 -0.49
N ILE A 7 1.18 30.55 -1.11
CA ILE A 7 0.00 29.86 -0.56
C ILE A 7 0.31 28.38 -0.35
N THR A 8 0.22 27.90 0.88
CA THR A 8 0.45 26.51 1.27
C THR A 8 -0.86 25.77 1.56
N GLU A 9 -0.82 24.44 1.67
CA GLU A 9 -2.02 23.66 2.02
C GLU A 9 -2.37 23.76 3.52
N LYS A 10 -1.36 23.98 4.38
CA LYS A 10 -1.51 23.96 5.83
C LYS A 10 -0.73 25.07 6.53
N PRO A 11 -1.21 25.54 7.71
CA PRO A 11 -0.51 26.57 8.48
C PRO A 11 0.91 26.17 8.91
N SER A 12 1.14 24.89 9.26
CA SER A 12 2.44 24.38 9.67
C SER A 12 3.50 24.54 8.57
N VAL A 13 3.12 24.25 7.32
CA VAL A 13 3.98 24.40 6.15
C VAL A 13 4.30 25.89 5.90
N ALA A 14 3.30 26.77 6.03
CA ALA A 14 3.49 28.21 5.91
C ALA A 14 4.54 28.76 6.90
N MET A 15 4.51 28.26 8.15
CA MET A 15 5.50 28.65 9.16
C MET A 15 6.92 28.22 8.78
N GLU A 16 7.09 27.06 8.16
CA GLU A 16 8.41 26.60 7.71
C GLU A 16 8.94 27.45 6.54
N PHE A 17 8.07 27.79 5.57
CA PHE A 17 8.45 28.74 4.51
C PHE A 17 8.85 30.09 5.09
N ALA A 18 8.10 30.63 6.05
CA ALA A 18 8.43 31.88 6.71
C ALA A 18 9.79 31.83 7.41
N LYS A 19 10.09 30.72 8.10
CA LYS A 19 11.37 30.51 8.77
C LYS A 19 12.54 30.44 7.77
N VAL A 20 12.38 29.69 6.68
CA VAL A 20 13.41 29.53 5.64
C VAL A 20 13.70 30.85 4.93
N LEU A 21 12.66 31.63 4.66
CA LEU A 21 12.77 32.96 4.06
C LEU A 21 13.19 34.04 5.07
N LYS A 22 13.44 33.67 6.34
CA LYS A 22 13.84 34.60 7.43
C LYS A 22 12.89 35.76 7.61
N ILE A 23 11.59 35.52 7.45
CA ILE A 23 10.56 36.53 7.58
C ILE A 23 10.33 36.80 9.07
N THR A 24 10.84 37.94 9.56
CA THR A 24 10.60 38.46 10.92
C THR A 24 9.40 39.37 10.91
N ALA A 25 8.21 38.85 10.61
CA ALA A 25 7.04 39.70 10.47
C ALA A 25 5.98 39.41 11.52
N ASN A 26 5.10 40.37 11.77
CA ASN A 26 3.95 40.20 12.64
C ASN A 26 2.97 39.20 12.01
N ARG A 27 2.70 38.12 12.74
CA ARG A 27 1.66 37.15 12.38
C ARG A 27 0.30 37.86 12.45
N LYS A 28 -0.37 37.96 11.30
CA LYS A 28 -1.74 38.45 11.19
C LYS A 28 -2.72 37.27 11.25
N ASN A 29 -4.00 37.53 11.33
CA ASN A 29 -4.99 36.47 11.27
C ASN A 29 -5.00 35.86 9.86
N GLY A 30 -4.62 34.57 9.75
CA GLY A 30 -4.64 33.81 8.50
C GLY A 30 -3.46 34.02 7.53
N TYR A 31 -2.47 34.89 7.85
CA TYR A 31 -1.29 35.10 7.02
C TYR A 31 -0.12 35.74 7.78
N ILE A 32 1.05 35.77 7.13
CA ILE A 32 2.25 36.48 7.58
C ILE A 32 2.64 37.46 6.46
N GLU A 33 3.08 38.67 6.77
CA GLU A 33 3.47 39.65 5.78
C GLU A 33 4.73 40.39 6.18
N SER A 34 5.68 40.47 5.26
CA SER A 34 6.88 41.31 5.31
C SER A 34 6.85 42.33 4.17
N ASP A 35 7.96 43.07 3.97
CA ASP A 35 8.06 44.06 2.89
C ASP A 35 8.03 43.37 1.50
N GLU A 36 8.64 42.22 1.33
CA GLU A 36 8.75 41.49 0.07
C GLU A 36 7.75 40.33 -0.02
N TRP A 37 7.49 39.60 1.08
CA TRP A 37 6.76 38.34 1.08
C TRP A 37 5.46 38.39 1.86
N ILE A 38 4.45 37.76 1.31
CA ILE A 38 3.22 37.37 1.99
C ILE A 38 3.13 35.87 1.99
N ILE A 39 2.82 35.24 3.13
CA ILE A 39 2.61 33.81 3.21
C ILE A 39 1.24 33.55 3.83
N THR A 40 0.40 32.82 3.12
CA THR A 40 -0.91 32.37 3.60
C THR A 40 -1.06 30.87 3.40
N TRP A 41 -2.18 30.33 3.81
CA TRP A 41 -2.42 28.87 3.80
C TRP A 41 -3.89 28.53 3.62
N CYS A 42 -4.13 27.35 3.09
CA CYS A 42 -5.39 26.66 3.23
C CYS A 42 -5.44 25.90 4.58
N VAL A 43 -6.55 25.27 4.88
CA VAL A 43 -6.70 24.36 6.02
C VAL A 43 -7.21 23.01 5.52
N GLY A 44 -6.60 22.52 4.44
CA GLY A 44 -7.13 21.50 3.56
C GLY A 44 -8.07 22.14 2.52
N HIS A 45 -9.16 21.45 2.16
CA HIS A 45 -10.13 22.00 1.21
C HIS A 45 -10.83 23.25 1.73
N LEU A 46 -10.78 24.33 0.97
CA LEU A 46 -11.58 25.55 1.21
C LEU A 46 -12.83 25.57 0.32
N VAL A 47 -12.78 24.87 -0.80
CA VAL A 47 -13.81 24.83 -1.84
C VAL A 47 -14.20 23.38 -2.11
N THR A 48 -15.47 23.15 -2.40
CA THR A 48 -16.02 21.83 -2.75
C THR A 48 -16.96 21.94 -3.93
N MET A 49 -17.23 20.82 -4.61
CA MET A 49 -18.31 20.74 -5.60
C MET A 49 -19.66 20.88 -4.92
N SER A 50 -20.55 21.68 -5.52
CA SER A 50 -21.90 21.90 -5.01
C SER A 50 -22.76 20.65 -5.11
N TYR A 51 -23.64 20.47 -4.13
CA TYR A 51 -24.63 19.40 -4.17
C TYR A 51 -25.68 19.62 -5.29
N PRO A 52 -26.38 18.55 -5.74
CA PRO A 52 -27.35 18.66 -6.83
C PRO A 52 -28.43 19.71 -6.62
N GLU A 53 -28.88 19.95 -5.40
CA GLU A 53 -29.90 20.96 -5.06
C GLU A 53 -29.49 22.41 -5.39
N VAL A 54 -28.20 22.70 -5.52
CA VAL A 54 -27.70 24.02 -5.95
C VAL A 54 -27.91 24.24 -7.46
N TYR A 55 -28.07 23.15 -8.21
CA TYR A 55 -28.39 23.19 -9.64
C TYR A 55 -29.89 23.34 -9.90
N ASP A 56 -30.70 22.55 -9.18
CA ASP A 56 -32.16 22.63 -9.16
C ASP A 56 -32.65 22.12 -7.79
N GLU A 57 -33.51 22.88 -7.11
CA GLU A 57 -34.05 22.54 -5.81
C GLU A 57 -34.79 21.17 -5.80
N LYS A 58 -35.40 20.78 -6.94
CA LYS A 58 -36.04 19.47 -7.09
C LYS A 58 -35.07 18.32 -6.88
N LEU A 59 -33.79 18.50 -7.15
CA LEU A 59 -32.74 17.49 -6.98
C LEU A 59 -32.40 17.21 -5.52
N LYS A 60 -32.95 17.98 -4.57
CA LYS A 60 -32.88 17.66 -3.13
C LYS A 60 -33.60 16.35 -2.81
N PHE A 61 -34.67 16.04 -3.54
CA PHE A 61 -35.44 14.82 -3.34
C PHE A 61 -34.93 13.71 -4.28
N TRP A 62 -34.74 12.52 -3.70
CA TRP A 62 -34.27 11.37 -4.46
C TRP A 62 -35.43 10.73 -5.24
N ARG A 63 -35.49 10.98 -6.53
CA ARG A 63 -36.53 10.52 -7.44
C ARG A 63 -35.92 9.96 -8.71
N LEU A 64 -36.57 8.96 -9.32
CA LEU A 64 -36.09 8.33 -10.57
C LEU A 64 -36.10 9.29 -11.75
N ASP A 65 -37.07 10.17 -11.81
CA ASP A 65 -37.24 11.15 -12.91
C ASP A 65 -36.19 12.28 -12.86
N THR A 66 -35.40 12.37 -11.79
CA THR A 66 -34.28 13.33 -11.64
C THR A 66 -32.92 12.68 -11.85
N LEU A 67 -32.86 11.45 -12.30
CA LEU A 67 -31.62 10.70 -12.55
C LEU A 67 -31.55 10.25 -14.03
N PRO A 68 -30.34 10.07 -14.61
CA PRO A 68 -29.08 10.38 -13.98
C PRO A 68 -28.79 11.89 -13.92
N PHE A 69 -28.22 12.37 -12.84
CA PHE A 69 -27.75 13.73 -12.68
C PHE A 69 -26.35 13.88 -13.26
N ILE A 70 -26.21 14.60 -14.37
CA ILE A 70 -24.94 14.91 -15.03
C ILE A 70 -24.97 16.42 -15.34
N PRO A 71 -24.26 17.26 -14.59
CA PRO A 71 -24.28 18.70 -14.80
C PRO A 71 -23.50 19.09 -16.06
N HIS A 72 -24.08 19.93 -16.91
CA HIS A 72 -23.39 20.51 -18.05
C HIS A 72 -22.31 21.51 -17.62
N GLU A 73 -22.63 22.31 -16.60
CA GLU A 73 -21.73 23.30 -16.00
C GLU A 73 -21.51 22.95 -14.53
N TRP A 74 -20.23 22.82 -14.12
CA TRP A 74 -19.89 22.43 -12.76
C TRP A 74 -19.91 23.65 -11.82
N LYS A 75 -20.68 23.55 -10.74
CA LYS A 75 -20.77 24.56 -9.69
C LYS A 75 -19.93 24.14 -8.49
N TYR A 76 -19.31 25.14 -7.87
CA TYR A 76 -18.47 24.97 -6.70
C TYR A 76 -18.89 25.97 -5.63
N GLU A 77 -18.68 25.63 -4.38
CA GLU A 77 -19.01 26.46 -3.23
C GLU A 77 -17.93 26.43 -2.19
N ILE A 78 -17.84 27.51 -1.41
CA ILE A 78 -16.90 27.60 -0.30
C ILE A 78 -17.47 26.82 0.86
N ILE A 79 -16.61 25.99 1.51
CA ILE A 79 -16.99 25.22 2.67
C ILE A 79 -17.29 26.17 3.84
N PRO A 80 -18.51 26.20 4.41
CA PRO A 80 -18.91 27.20 5.40
C PRO A 80 -17.99 27.28 6.62
N ALA A 81 -17.50 26.14 7.10
CA ALA A 81 -16.63 26.05 8.28
C ALA A 81 -15.27 26.79 8.09
N VAL A 82 -14.84 27.02 6.86
CA VAL A 82 -13.54 27.66 6.52
C VAL A 82 -13.69 28.95 5.72
N GLN A 83 -14.90 29.49 5.64
CA GLN A 83 -15.22 30.74 4.92
C GLN A 83 -14.29 31.90 5.27
N ASN A 84 -13.97 32.06 6.57
CA ASN A 84 -13.09 33.16 7.01
C ASN A 84 -11.69 33.04 6.41
N GLN A 85 -11.12 31.83 6.38
CA GLN A 85 -9.80 31.61 5.80
C GLN A 85 -9.83 31.81 4.27
N PHE A 86 -10.89 31.36 3.61
CA PHE A 86 -11.06 31.61 2.19
C PHE A 86 -11.09 33.13 1.87
N ASN A 87 -11.85 33.90 2.61
CA ASN A 87 -11.94 35.34 2.40
C ASN A 87 -10.57 36.04 2.55
N ILE A 88 -9.76 35.59 3.54
CA ILE A 88 -8.39 36.11 3.72
C ILE A 88 -7.54 35.75 2.49
N VAL A 89 -7.52 34.46 2.08
CA VAL A 89 -6.76 34.03 0.92
C VAL A 89 -7.19 34.76 -0.34
N GLN A 90 -8.49 34.92 -0.58
CA GLN A 90 -9.04 35.68 -1.70
C GLN A 90 -8.55 37.11 -1.71
N SER A 91 -8.65 37.81 -0.58
CA SER A 91 -8.21 39.22 -0.48
C SER A 91 -6.73 39.39 -0.79
N LEU A 92 -5.89 38.43 -0.39
CA LEU A 92 -4.45 38.44 -0.67
C LEU A 92 -4.13 38.10 -2.14
N LEU A 93 -4.84 37.16 -2.73
CA LEU A 93 -4.67 36.80 -4.14
C LEU A 93 -5.08 37.91 -5.10
N GLN A 94 -6.01 38.78 -4.70
CA GLN A 94 -6.53 39.89 -5.51
C GLN A 94 -5.74 41.21 -5.33
N ARG A 95 -4.70 41.24 -4.48
CA ARG A 95 -3.91 42.43 -4.25
C ARG A 95 -3.18 42.90 -5.50
N GLU A 96 -3.23 44.21 -5.77
CA GLU A 96 -2.56 44.81 -6.94
C GLU A 96 -1.04 44.85 -6.81
N ASP A 97 -0.52 44.87 -5.58
CA ASP A 97 0.92 44.88 -5.31
C ASP A 97 1.55 43.49 -5.33
N VAL A 98 0.76 42.41 -5.54
CA VAL A 98 1.26 41.02 -5.70
C VAL A 98 1.55 40.76 -7.18
N GLU A 99 2.83 40.59 -7.51
CA GLU A 99 3.29 40.30 -8.88
C GLU A 99 3.56 38.83 -9.14
N GLU A 100 3.94 38.07 -8.10
CA GLU A 100 4.19 36.62 -8.18
C GLU A 100 3.40 35.88 -7.12
N ILE A 101 2.75 34.80 -7.51
CA ILE A 101 2.03 33.86 -6.63
C ILE A 101 2.71 32.52 -6.71
N TYR A 102 3.16 31.98 -5.58
CA TYR A 102 3.76 30.66 -5.47
C TYR A 102 2.74 29.69 -4.89
N ASN A 103 2.21 28.82 -5.74
CA ASN A 103 1.40 27.68 -5.34
C ASN A 103 2.30 26.65 -4.67
N ALA A 104 2.30 26.60 -3.34
CA ALA A 104 3.05 25.67 -2.50
C ALA A 104 2.11 24.70 -1.77
N GLY A 105 1.03 24.26 -2.44
CA GLY A 105 0.24 23.10 -2.02
C GLY A 105 1.08 21.84 -2.00
N ASP A 106 0.63 20.81 -1.27
CA ASP A 106 1.32 19.52 -1.22
C ASP A 106 1.62 19.04 -2.66
N SER A 107 2.81 18.52 -2.88
CA SER A 107 3.24 18.11 -4.22
C SER A 107 2.53 16.80 -4.59
N GLY A 108 1.54 16.87 -5.46
CA GLY A 108 0.72 15.76 -5.88
C GLY A 108 -0.65 16.18 -6.39
N ARG A 109 -1.40 15.21 -6.90
CA ARG A 109 -2.72 15.41 -7.54
C ARG A 109 -3.73 16.09 -6.60
N GLU A 110 -3.72 15.72 -5.31
CA GLU A 110 -4.65 16.28 -4.33
C GLU A 110 -4.34 17.75 -4.00
N GLY A 111 -3.06 18.06 -3.75
CA GLY A 111 -2.65 19.46 -3.49
C GLY A 111 -2.88 20.36 -4.70
N GLU A 112 -2.71 19.84 -5.92
CA GLU A 112 -3.05 20.52 -7.14
C GLU A 112 -4.55 20.84 -7.21
N TYR A 113 -5.41 19.87 -6.90
CA TYR A 113 -6.87 20.04 -6.88
C TYR A 113 -7.31 21.12 -5.86
N ILE A 114 -6.79 21.07 -4.64
CA ILE A 114 -7.12 22.02 -3.58
C ILE A 114 -6.78 23.44 -4.02
N GLN A 115 -5.57 23.67 -4.50
CA GLN A 115 -5.09 25.01 -4.86
C GLN A 115 -5.78 25.57 -6.09
N ARG A 116 -5.99 24.76 -7.14
CA ARG A 116 -6.69 25.16 -8.37
C ARG A 116 -8.15 25.56 -8.11
N LEU A 117 -8.83 24.86 -7.21
CA LEU A 117 -10.19 25.25 -6.80
C LEU A 117 -10.19 26.61 -6.10
N VAL A 118 -9.19 26.86 -5.24
CA VAL A 118 -9.05 28.16 -4.57
C VAL A 118 -8.81 29.28 -5.57
N PHE A 119 -7.91 29.10 -6.53
CA PHE A 119 -7.63 30.10 -7.56
C PHE A 119 -8.84 30.33 -8.46
N MET A 120 -9.55 29.29 -8.85
CA MET A 120 -10.77 29.43 -9.64
C MET A 120 -11.83 30.28 -8.94
N MET A 121 -12.03 30.08 -7.63
CA MET A 121 -13.04 30.81 -6.86
C MET A 121 -12.58 32.19 -6.39
N ALA A 122 -11.31 32.32 -6.02
CA ALA A 122 -10.73 33.57 -5.54
C ALA A 122 -10.45 34.58 -6.65
N LYS A 123 -10.23 34.13 -7.90
CA LYS A 123 -9.87 34.95 -9.07
C LYS A 123 -8.65 35.82 -8.77
N PRO A 124 -7.45 35.24 -8.77
CA PRO A 124 -6.20 35.98 -8.50
C PRO A 124 -6.04 37.19 -9.41
N ASN A 125 -5.23 38.17 -8.98
CA ASN A 125 -4.85 39.30 -9.81
C ASN A 125 -4.33 38.81 -11.19
N PRO A 126 -4.97 39.20 -12.30
CA PRO A 126 -4.62 38.68 -13.62
C PRO A 126 -3.23 39.13 -14.11
N LYS A 127 -2.62 40.11 -13.45
CA LYS A 127 -1.25 40.56 -13.75
C LYS A 127 -0.19 39.75 -13.01
N ALA A 128 -0.56 39.02 -11.97
CA ALA A 128 0.37 38.21 -11.20
C ALA A 128 0.73 36.91 -11.95
N GLN A 129 2.02 36.59 -11.95
CA GLN A 129 2.51 35.31 -12.48
C GLN A 129 2.30 34.20 -11.42
N ILE A 130 1.63 33.10 -11.77
CA ILE A 130 1.45 31.98 -10.87
C ILE A 130 2.51 30.91 -11.18
N LYS A 131 3.25 30.51 -10.15
CA LYS A 131 4.32 29.51 -10.21
C LYS A 131 4.01 28.35 -9.25
N ARG A 132 4.30 27.14 -9.68
CA ARG A 132 4.13 25.92 -8.86
C ARG A 132 5.44 25.54 -8.17
N VAL A 133 5.43 25.49 -6.85
CA VAL A 133 6.52 24.99 -6.00
C VAL A 133 6.34 23.50 -5.80
N TRP A 134 7.39 22.71 -6.09
CA TRP A 134 7.38 21.25 -5.92
C TRP A 134 8.50 20.82 -4.99
N ILE A 135 8.16 20.23 -3.83
CA ILE A 135 9.11 19.84 -2.79
C ILE A 135 8.80 18.43 -2.28
N ASP A 136 9.86 17.67 -1.97
CA ASP A 136 9.78 16.30 -1.43
C ASP A 136 10.01 16.24 0.09
N SER A 137 10.51 17.34 0.69
CA SER A 137 10.68 17.46 2.12
C SER A 137 10.55 18.93 2.56
N GLN A 138 10.45 19.17 3.87
CA GLN A 138 10.39 20.54 4.42
C GLN A 138 11.74 21.02 4.97
N THR A 139 12.84 20.45 4.50
CA THR A 139 14.17 20.94 4.85
C THR A 139 14.43 22.34 4.23
N GLU A 140 15.34 23.09 4.83
CA GLU A 140 15.65 24.45 4.36
C GLU A 140 16.13 24.44 2.90
N GLU A 141 17.05 23.54 2.57
CA GLU A 141 17.59 23.40 1.22
C GLU A 141 16.51 23.05 0.19
N GLU A 142 15.58 22.18 0.57
CA GLU A 142 14.51 21.73 -0.34
C GLU A 142 13.47 22.82 -0.58
N ILE A 143 13.09 23.58 0.44
CA ILE A 143 12.19 24.73 0.29
C ILE A 143 12.84 25.80 -0.58
N GLN A 144 14.13 26.13 -0.34
CA GLN A 144 14.87 27.10 -1.16
C GLN A 144 14.98 26.64 -2.61
N ARG A 145 15.24 25.33 -2.84
CA ARG A 145 15.25 24.73 -4.18
C ARG A 145 13.88 24.86 -4.84
N GLY A 146 12.82 24.46 -4.15
CA GLY A 146 11.46 24.51 -4.69
C GLY A 146 11.01 25.90 -5.11
N ILE A 147 11.36 26.94 -4.34
CA ILE A 147 11.06 28.34 -4.70
C ILE A 147 11.89 28.78 -5.92
N ARG A 148 13.19 28.47 -5.94
CA ARG A 148 14.09 28.86 -7.02
C ARG A 148 13.73 28.18 -8.36
N GLU A 149 13.30 26.92 -8.31
CA GLU A 149 13.00 26.06 -9.45
C GLU A 149 11.49 26.00 -9.76
N ALA A 150 10.69 26.87 -9.10
CA ALA A 150 9.25 26.92 -9.33
C ALA A 150 8.93 27.22 -10.80
N LYS A 151 8.10 26.35 -11.39
CA LYS A 151 7.71 26.42 -12.80
C LYS A 151 6.40 27.16 -12.97
N ASP A 152 6.13 27.60 -14.20
CA ASP A 152 4.81 28.14 -14.53
C ASP A 152 3.71 27.11 -14.19
N GLU A 153 2.64 27.56 -13.56
CA GLU A 153 1.55 26.68 -13.13
C GLU A 153 0.91 25.91 -14.29
N LYS A 154 0.94 26.47 -15.51
CA LYS A 154 0.42 25.84 -16.73
C LYS A 154 1.13 24.53 -17.09
N GLU A 155 2.36 24.33 -16.67
CA GLU A 155 3.06 23.05 -16.88
C GLU A 155 2.36 21.88 -16.19
N TYR A 156 1.55 22.17 -15.15
CA TYR A 156 0.80 21.20 -14.35
C TYR A 156 -0.69 21.10 -14.73
N ASP A 157 -1.14 21.73 -15.84
CA ASP A 157 -2.55 21.72 -16.25
C ASP A 157 -3.08 20.30 -16.46
N SER A 158 -2.31 19.40 -17.08
CA SER A 158 -2.74 18.02 -17.25
C SER A 158 -2.87 17.23 -15.94
N LEU A 159 -2.05 17.55 -14.95
CA LEU A 159 -2.17 17.00 -13.60
C LEU A 159 -3.45 17.54 -12.91
N ALA A 160 -3.71 18.84 -13.05
CA ALA A 160 -4.94 19.48 -12.58
C ALA A 160 -6.18 18.86 -13.25
N ASP A 161 -6.18 18.68 -14.56
CA ASP A 161 -7.27 18.03 -15.29
C ASP A 161 -7.55 16.62 -14.76
N SER A 162 -6.52 15.81 -14.57
CA SER A 162 -6.64 14.49 -13.98
C SER A 162 -7.25 14.53 -12.56
N ALA A 163 -6.89 15.55 -11.76
CA ALA A 163 -7.42 15.75 -10.41
C ALA A 163 -8.92 16.16 -10.44
N TYR A 164 -9.29 17.09 -11.31
CA TYR A 164 -10.69 17.48 -11.54
C TYR A 164 -11.54 16.32 -12.02
N LEU A 165 -11.06 15.55 -13.00
CA LEU A 165 -11.77 14.40 -13.55
C LEU A 165 -12.01 13.34 -12.51
N ARG A 166 -11.04 13.06 -11.67
CA ARG A 166 -11.19 12.11 -10.57
C ARG A 166 -12.27 12.54 -9.58
N ALA A 167 -12.27 13.82 -9.20
CA ALA A 167 -13.30 14.34 -8.30
C ALA A 167 -14.70 14.27 -8.94
N LYS A 168 -14.82 14.61 -10.23
CA LYS A 168 -16.07 14.49 -11.00
C LYS A 168 -16.53 13.04 -11.13
N GLU A 169 -15.63 12.11 -11.39
CA GLU A 169 -15.92 10.69 -11.47
C GLU A 169 -16.50 10.16 -10.14
N ASP A 170 -15.79 10.42 -9.03
CA ASP A 170 -16.23 9.97 -7.70
C ASP A 170 -17.59 10.62 -7.31
N TYR A 171 -17.80 11.89 -7.67
CA TYR A 171 -19.05 12.60 -7.46
C TYR A 171 -20.21 12.00 -8.25
N LEU A 172 -20.05 11.82 -9.57
CA LEU A 172 -21.13 11.33 -10.44
C LEU A 172 -21.50 9.88 -10.12
N ILE A 173 -20.52 9.01 -9.95
CA ILE A 173 -20.76 7.62 -9.57
C ILE A 173 -21.41 7.56 -8.18
N GLY A 174 -20.91 8.32 -7.23
CA GLY A 174 -21.42 8.36 -5.87
C GLY A 174 -22.88 8.81 -5.80
N ILE A 175 -23.23 9.94 -6.40
CA ILE A 175 -24.56 10.51 -6.34
C ILE A 175 -25.57 9.67 -7.12
N ASN A 176 -25.27 9.37 -8.38
CA ASN A 176 -26.25 8.70 -9.25
C ASN A 176 -26.57 7.29 -8.75
N PHE A 177 -25.56 6.47 -8.48
CA PHE A 177 -25.82 5.08 -8.10
C PHE A 177 -26.24 4.91 -6.64
N SER A 178 -25.79 5.78 -5.73
CA SER A 178 -26.31 5.75 -4.35
C SER A 178 -27.81 6.08 -4.31
N ARG A 179 -28.24 7.12 -5.02
CA ARG A 179 -29.65 7.49 -5.11
C ARG A 179 -30.47 6.41 -5.81
N LEU A 180 -30.03 5.95 -6.97
CA LEU A 180 -30.73 4.94 -7.76
C LEU A 180 -30.96 3.65 -6.96
N LEU A 181 -29.89 3.07 -6.39
CA LEU A 181 -30.01 1.82 -5.65
C LEU A 181 -30.79 1.99 -4.35
N SER A 182 -30.71 3.16 -3.69
CA SER A 182 -31.52 3.45 -2.50
C SER A 182 -33.00 3.56 -2.84
N ILE A 183 -33.37 4.15 -3.97
CA ILE A 183 -34.76 4.22 -4.44
C ILE A 183 -35.30 2.82 -4.72
N ILE A 184 -34.55 2.00 -5.44
CA ILE A 184 -34.99 0.68 -5.90
C ILE A 184 -34.98 -0.34 -4.74
N TYR A 185 -33.88 -0.41 -3.98
CA TYR A 185 -33.62 -1.49 -3.04
C TYR A 185 -33.66 -1.05 -1.57
N GLY A 186 -33.71 0.25 -1.24
CA GLY A 186 -33.58 0.76 0.11
C GLY A 186 -34.58 0.17 1.11
N LYS A 187 -35.86 -0.01 0.71
CA LYS A 187 -36.87 -0.65 1.55
C LYS A 187 -36.56 -2.13 1.83
N LYS A 188 -36.09 -2.87 0.81
CA LYS A 188 -35.73 -4.29 0.96
C LYS A 188 -34.49 -4.44 1.86
N VAL A 189 -33.50 -3.60 1.67
CA VAL A 189 -32.29 -3.56 2.52
C VAL A 189 -32.67 -3.24 3.97
N ALA A 190 -33.49 -2.21 4.22
CA ALA A 190 -33.93 -1.83 5.55
C ALA A 190 -34.61 -3.00 6.29
N LYS A 191 -35.48 -3.72 5.62
CA LYS A 191 -36.15 -4.92 6.16
C LYS A 191 -35.12 -6.00 6.53
N GLU A 192 -34.15 -6.25 5.66
CA GLU A 192 -33.15 -7.32 5.83
C GLU A 192 -32.19 -7.05 6.98
N ILE A 193 -31.87 -5.77 7.23
CA ILE A 193 -30.98 -5.36 8.32
C ILE A 193 -31.71 -4.92 9.60
N ASN A 194 -33.05 -5.03 9.62
CA ASN A 194 -33.94 -4.59 10.71
C ASN A 194 -33.78 -3.10 11.07
N GLU A 195 -33.65 -2.23 10.08
CA GLU A 195 -33.67 -0.77 10.23
C GLU A 195 -34.98 -0.20 9.63
N GLU A 196 -35.45 0.94 10.10
CA GLU A 196 -36.65 1.61 9.54
C GLU A 196 -36.42 2.12 8.11
N LYS A 197 -35.20 2.61 7.86
CA LYS A 197 -34.76 3.15 6.56
C LYS A 197 -33.31 2.77 6.32
N ALA A 198 -32.99 2.44 5.09
CA ALA A 198 -31.63 2.20 4.67
C ALA A 198 -31.30 3.01 3.40
N SER A 199 -30.21 3.77 3.48
CA SER A 199 -29.57 4.35 2.32
C SER A 199 -28.42 3.46 1.86
N ILE A 200 -28.27 3.32 0.55
CA ILE A 200 -27.19 2.55 -0.08
C ILE A 200 -26.13 3.56 -0.54
N SER A 201 -24.95 3.51 0.07
CA SER A 201 -23.83 4.34 -0.33
C SER A 201 -22.96 3.58 -1.33
N ILE A 202 -22.81 4.13 -2.51
CA ILE A 202 -21.97 3.62 -3.59
C ILE A 202 -20.81 4.59 -3.82
N GLY A 203 -19.66 4.05 -4.11
CA GLY A 203 -18.49 4.81 -4.53
C GLY A 203 -17.55 3.88 -5.25
N ARG A 204 -16.91 4.34 -6.30
CA ARG A 204 -16.07 3.55 -7.20
C ARG A 204 -15.09 2.64 -6.45
N VAL A 205 -14.23 3.23 -5.63
CA VAL A 205 -13.22 2.49 -4.86
C VAL A 205 -13.84 1.79 -3.65
N MET A 206 -14.70 2.48 -2.91
CA MET A 206 -15.31 1.97 -1.68
C MET A 206 -16.10 0.69 -1.92
N THR A 207 -16.90 0.62 -2.98
CA THR A 207 -17.70 -0.55 -3.33
C THR A 207 -16.84 -1.74 -3.75
N CYS A 208 -15.76 -1.48 -4.50
CA CYS A 208 -14.78 -2.51 -4.85
C CYS A 208 -14.10 -3.11 -3.61
N VAL A 209 -13.68 -2.27 -2.64
CA VAL A 209 -13.08 -2.74 -1.39
C VAL A 209 -14.06 -3.56 -0.54
N LEU A 210 -15.33 -3.15 -0.47
CA LEU A 210 -16.38 -3.97 0.15
C LEU A 210 -16.46 -5.34 -0.54
N GLY A 211 -16.40 -5.37 -1.87
CA GLY A 211 -16.35 -6.59 -2.67
C GLY A 211 -15.22 -7.52 -2.25
N MET A 212 -14.00 -6.98 -2.09
CA MET A 212 -12.84 -7.76 -1.66
C MET A 212 -13.03 -8.38 -0.27
N VAL A 213 -13.57 -7.59 0.69
CA VAL A 213 -13.77 -8.06 2.08
C VAL A 213 -14.86 -9.13 2.14
N VAL A 214 -16.02 -8.90 1.50
CA VAL A 214 -17.14 -9.85 1.52
C VAL A 214 -16.79 -11.14 0.80
N SER A 215 -16.17 -11.06 -0.37
CA SER A 215 -15.74 -12.24 -1.13
C SER A 215 -14.76 -13.09 -0.33
N ARG A 216 -13.77 -12.49 0.31
CA ARG A 216 -12.80 -13.18 1.17
C ARG A 216 -13.49 -13.87 2.37
N GLU A 217 -14.42 -13.21 3.03
CA GLU A 217 -15.16 -13.80 4.14
C GLU A 217 -16.03 -14.97 3.70
N ARG A 218 -16.70 -14.86 2.53
CA ARG A 218 -17.50 -15.95 1.96
C ARG A 218 -16.63 -17.13 1.52
N GLU A 219 -15.46 -16.86 0.94
CA GLU A 219 -14.47 -17.90 0.62
C GLU A 219 -14.06 -18.66 1.87
N ILE A 220 -13.79 -17.99 2.98
CA ILE A 220 -13.42 -18.60 4.26
C ILE A 220 -14.59 -19.43 4.84
N ARG A 221 -15.83 -18.90 4.81
CA ARG A 221 -17.00 -19.62 5.34
C ARG A 221 -17.37 -20.85 4.52
N ASN A 222 -17.18 -20.79 3.21
CA ASN A 222 -17.49 -21.89 2.30
C ASN A 222 -16.34 -22.88 2.14
N PHE A 223 -15.19 -22.59 2.75
CA PHE A 223 -14.02 -23.43 2.64
C PHE A 223 -14.25 -24.76 3.37
N VAL A 224 -14.09 -25.85 2.62
CA VAL A 224 -14.15 -27.21 3.17
C VAL A 224 -12.75 -27.67 3.51
N LYS A 225 -12.48 -27.79 4.80
CA LYS A 225 -11.22 -28.35 5.26
C LYS A 225 -11.12 -29.80 4.88
N THR A 226 -10.04 -30.16 4.21
CA THR A 226 -9.77 -31.52 3.76
C THR A 226 -8.53 -32.03 4.46
N LYS A 227 -8.70 -33.14 5.19
CA LYS A 227 -7.58 -33.86 5.81
C LYS A 227 -6.88 -34.71 4.75
N TYR A 228 -5.57 -34.81 4.86
CA TYR A 228 -4.73 -35.69 4.08
C TYR A 228 -3.48 -36.07 4.89
N TYR A 229 -2.80 -37.13 4.45
CA TYR A 229 -1.76 -37.79 5.22
C TYR A 229 -0.46 -37.74 4.43
N LYS A 230 0.53 -36.99 4.95
CA LYS A 230 1.88 -36.92 4.40
C LYS A 230 2.75 -38.01 4.96
N ILE A 231 3.70 -38.49 4.15
CA ILE A 231 4.69 -39.45 4.60
C ILE A 231 6.05 -38.72 4.74
N ILE A 232 6.62 -38.86 5.91
CA ILE A 232 7.94 -38.34 6.24
C ILE A 232 8.87 -39.52 6.49
N GLY A 233 9.91 -39.67 5.69
CA GLY A 233 10.98 -40.63 5.94
C GLY A 233 12.09 -39.99 6.76
N GLU A 234 12.58 -40.68 7.76
CA GLU A 234 13.78 -40.34 8.49
C GLU A 234 14.94 -41.20 7.98
N PHE A 235 15.95 -40.55 7.43
CA PHE A 235 17.12 -41.19 6.80
C PHE A 235 18.38 -40.73 7.47
N GLY A 236 19.41 -41.58 7.48
CA GLY A 236 20.68 -41.15 8.05
C GLY A 236 21.77 -42.22 8.04
N ASN A 237 22.88 -41.88 8.66
CA ASN A 237 24.04 -42.70 8.89
C ASN A 237 24.56 -42.49 10.32
N GLU A 238 25.81 -42.91 10.60
CA GLU A 238 26.46 -42.71 11.90
C GLU A 238 26.65 -41.21 12.26
N ASP A 239 26.69 -40.31 11.24
CA ASP A 239 26.88 -38.87 11.44
C ASP A 239 25.60 -38.10 11.84
N GLY A 240 24.43 -38.78 11.76
CA GLY A 240 23.13 -38.21 12.12
C GLY A 240 22.00 -38.51 11.14
N THR A 241 20.81 -38.01 11.48
CA THR A 241 19.58 -38.25 10.71
C THR A 241 18.99 -36.95 10.15
N PHE A 242 18.23 -37.05 9.08
CA PHE A 242 17.43 -35.97 8.50
C PHE A 242 16.08 -36.48 8.06
N LYS A 243 15.08 -35.61 8.00
CA LYS A 243 13.73 -35.91 7.54
C LYS A 243 13.54 -35.47 6.08
N ALA A 244 12.85 -36.30 5.31
CA ALA A 244 12.48 -36.04 3.93
C ALA A 244 11.01 -36.36 3.70
N GLU A 245 10.30 -35.47 3.00
CA GLU A 245 8.88 -35.65 2.65
C GLU A 245 8.75 -36.43 1.35
N TRP A 246 7.90 -37.46 1.36
CA TRP A 246 7.56 -38.21 0.16
C TRP A 246 6.80 -37.32 -0.84
N LYS A 247 7.16 -37.43 -2.10
CA LYS A 247 6.47 -36.78 -3.22
C LYS A 247 6.38 -37.75 -4.40
N VAL A 248 5.16 -37.91 -4.94
CA VAL A 248 4.94 -38.75 -6.11
C VAL A 248 5.73 -38.22 -7.33
N ASN A 249 6.35 -39.13 -8.07
CA ASN A 249 6.99 -38.84 -9.36
C ASN A 249 6.38 -39.73 -10.45
N GLN A 250 6.77 -39.56 -11.70
CA GLN A 250 6.25 -40.33 -12.85
C GLN A 250 6.54 -41.81 -12.78
N ASN A 251 7.55 -42.26 -12.03
CA ASN A 251 7.96 -43.64 -11.88
C ASN A 251 7.32 -44.30 -10.64
N SER A 252 6.68 -43.52 -9.78
CA SER A 252 6.02 -43.99 -8.56
C SER A 252 4.84 -44.89 -8.89
N GLU A 253 4.63 -45.94 -8.09
CA GLU A 253 3.42 -46.78 -8.16
C GLU A 253 2.14 -45.98 -7.82
N MET A 254 2.29 -44.85 -7.15
CA MET A 254 1.18 -43.94 -6.80
C MET A 254 0.95 -42.84 -7.84
N PHE A 255 1.68 -42.84 -8.98
CA PHE A 255 1.47 -41.84 -10.03
C PHE A 255 0.04 -41.88 -10.56
N GLU A 256 -0.64 -40.74 -10.59
CA GLU A 256 -2.07 -40.60 -10.97
C GLU A 256 -3.05 -41.46 -10.14
N SER A 257 -2.63 -41.94 -8.97
CA SER A 257 -3.48 -42.75 -8.11
C SER A 257 -4.64 -41.96 -7.50
N THR A 258 -5.84 -42.54 -7.54
CA THR A 258 -7.03 -41.97 -6.87
C THR A 258 -6.92 -41.96 -5.34
N LYS A 259 -5.98 -42.71 -4.76
CA LYS A 259 -5.68 -42.74 -3.32
C LYS A 259 -5.03 -41.42 -2.84
N LEU A 260 -4.44 -40.63 -3.76
CA LEU A 260 -3.78 -39.37 -3.43
C LEU A 260 -4.77 -38.21 -3.41
N TYR A 261 -4.54 -37.30 -2.47
CA TYR A 261 -5.17 -35.97 -2.40
C TYR A 261 -4.41 -34.97 -3.30
N ASN A 262 -3.07 -35.02 -3.22
CA ASN A 262 -2.14 -34.20 -4.01
C ASN A 262 -0.82 -34.97 -4.20
N GLU A 263 0.18 -34.32 -4.78
CA GLU A 263 1.49 -34.94 -5.08
C GLU A 263 2.26 -35.49 -3.85
N SER A 264 1.89 -35.12 -2.63
CA SER A 264 2.61 -35.51 -1.40
C SER A 264 1.71 -36.04 -0.28
N GLY A 265 0.44 -36.33 -0.56
CA GLY A 265 -0.48 -36.74 0.50
C GLY A 265 -1.56 -37.70 0.10
N PHE A 266 -1.83 -38.66 0.96
CA PHE A 266 -2.88 -39.68 0.83
C PHE A 266 -4.21 -39.13 1.36
N LYS A 267 -5.33 -39.60 0.76
CA LYS A 267 -6.68 -39.30 1.25
C LYS A 267 -7.04 -40.03 2.53
N LYS A 268 -6.48 -41.21 2.74
CA LYS A 268 -6.74 -42.10 3.89
C LYS A 268 -5.44 -42.51 4.55
N GLU A 269 -5.46 -42.59 5.86
CA GLU A 269 -4.32 -43.04 6.67
C GLU A 269 -3.94 -44.49 6.40
N GLU A 270 -4.97 -45.37 6.15
CA GLU A 270 -4.78 -46.78 5.84
C GLU A 270 -3.96 -46.98 4.56
N ASP A 271 -4.24 -46.19 3.51
CA ASP A 271 -3.50 -46.23 2.25
C ASP A 271 -2.03 -45.81 2.46
N ALA A 272 -1.80 -44.78 3.31
CA ALA A 272 -0.46 -44.35 3.68
C ALA A 272 0.30 -45.43 4.49
N LYS A 273 -0.38 -46.09 5.41
CA LYS A 273 0.18 -47.23 6.19
C LYS A 273 0.55 -48.41 5.30
N GLU A 274 -0.31 -48.75 4.36
CA GLU A 274 -0.06 -49.84 3.38
C GLU A 274 1.17 -49.51 2.53
N PHE A 275 1.24 -48.26 2.03
CA PHE A 275 2.37 -47.81 1.23
C PHE A 275 3.70 -47.88 1.99
N ILE A 276 3.76 -47.40 3.25
CA ILE A 276 4.95 -47.47 4.10
C ILE A 276 5.40 -48.92 4.31
N LYS A 277 4.46 -49.89 4.51
CA LYS A 277 4.80 -51.31 4.64
C LYS A 277 5.51 -51.84 3.40
N GLY A 278 5.14 -51.37 2.22
CA GLY A 278 5.81 -51.74 0.96
C GLY A 278 7.24 -51.23 0.84
N LEU A 279 7.58 -50.15 1.57
CA LEU A 279 8.92 -49.53 1.59
C LEU A 279 9.82 -50.09 2.69
N ALA A 280 9.28 -50.81 3.67
CA ALA A 280 10.04 -51.33 4.80
C ALA A 280 11.17 -52.29 4.35
N GLY A 281 12.39 -52.05 4.84
CA GLY A 281 13.57 -52.84 4.53
C GLY A 281 14.16 -52.62 3.13
N LYS A 282 13.62 -51.69 2.34
CA LYS A 282 14.15 -51.31 1.05
C LYS A 282 15.34 -50.35 1.19
N LYS A 283 16.25 -50.46 0.21
CA LYS A 283 17.44 -49.59 0.16
C LYS A 283 17.05 -48.14 -0.21
N ALA A 284 17.58 -47.19 0.53
CA ALA A 284 17.48 -45.78 0.24
C ALA A 284 18.79 -45.27 -0.37
N ILE A 285 18.70 -44.58 -1.51
CA ILE A 285 19.84 -44.06 -2.26
C ILE A 285 19.68 -42.56 -2.48
N ILE A 286 20.73 -41.81 -2.27
CA ILE A 286 20.77 -40.38 -2.58
C ILE A 286 20.98 -40.20 -4.10
N THR A 287 19.92 -39.86 -4.80
CA THR A 287 19.99 -39.68 -6.27
C THR A 287 20.34 -38.25 -6.68
N GLU A 288 20.02 -37.27 -5.85
CA GLU A 288 20.37 -35.88 -6.11
C GLU A 288 20.82 -35.17 -4.83
N LEU A 289 21.90 -34.37 -4.97
CA LEU A 289 22.39 -33.47 -3.92
C LEU A 289 22.81 -32.15 -4.57
N LYS A 290 22.02 -31.09 -4.35
CA LYS A 290 22.31 -29.75 -4.83
C LYS A 290 22.66 -28.83 -3.65
N LYS A 291 23.90 -28.35 -3.60
CA LYS A 291 24.36 -27.32 -2.67
C LYS A 291 24.40 -25.98 -3.42
N SER A 292 23.74 -24.95 -2.88
CA SER A 292 23.71 -23.62 -3.48
C SER A 292 23.85 -22.53 -2.42
N LYS A 293 24.43 -21.41 -2.84
CA LYS A 293 24.44 -20.19 -2.04
C LYS A 293 23.32 -19.28 -2.56
N GLN A 294 22.45 -18.85 -1.66
CA GLN A 294 21.38 -17.91 -1.95
C GLN A 294 21.68 -16.57 -1.28
N LYS A 295 21.53 -15.48 -2.04
CA LYS A 295 21.64 -14.11 -1.52
C LYS A 295 20.27 -13.45 -1.52
N GLU A 296 19.89 -12.88 -0.40
CA GLU A 296 18.64 -12.12 -0.26
C GLU A 296 18.97 -10.68 0.08
N ASN A 297 18.61 -9.76 -0.81
CA ASN A 297 18.79 -8.32 -0.57
C ASN A 297 17.71 -7.79 0.36
N ALA A 298 18.02 -6.72 1.08
CA ALA A 298 17.03 -5.99 1.89
C ALA A 298 15.77 -5.67 1.07
N PRO A 299 14.59 -5.64 1.72
CA PRO A 299 13.38 -5.20 1.05
C PRO A 299 13.52 -3.75 0.55
N LEU A 300 12.71 -3.37 -0.43
CA LEU A 300 12.66 -1.98 -0.90
C LEU A 300 12.27 -1.04 0.25
N LEU A 301 12.54 0.24 0.06
CA LEU A 301 12.14 1.30 0.98
C LEU A 301 10.62 1.34 1.17
N PHE A 302 10.16 2.09 2.14
CA PHE A 302 8.73 2.25 2.39
C PHE A 302 8.10 3.27 1.44
N ASN A 303 6.96 2.89 0.86
CA ASN A 303 5.91 3.82 0.47
C ASN A 303 4.84 3.86 1.57
N LEU A 304 3.77 4.62 1.37
CA LEU A 304 2.73 4.75 2.39
C LEU A 304 2.03 3.42 2.71
N ALA A 305 1.65 2.63 1.69
CA ALA A 305 0.94 1.37 1.90
C ALA A 305 1.77 0.34 2.69
N GLU A 306 3.06 0.23 2.37
CA GLU A 306 3.96 -0.70 3.07
C GLU A 306 4.18 -0.30 4.53
N ILE A 307 4.39 1.00 4.82
CA ILE A 307 4.58 1.42 6.21
C ILE A 307 3.28 1.31 7.02
N GLN A 308 2.11 1.56 6.41
CA GLN A 308 0.82 1.33 7.05
C GLN A 308 0.62 -0.14 7.42
N ASN A 309 0.93 -1.06 6.52
CA ASN A 309 0.87 -2.50 6.81
C ASN A 309 1.86 -2.91 7.90
N GLU A 310 3.07 -2.40 7.86
CA GLU A 310 4.10 -2.69 8.87
C GLU A 310 3.69 -2.19 10.26
N CYS A 311 3.14 -0.97 10.36
CA CYS A 311 2.64 -0.40 11.61
C CYS A 311 1.41 -1.17 12.13
N THR A 312 0.50 -1.58 11.25
CA THR A 312 -0.63 -2.44 11.63
C THR A 312 -0.15 -3.77 12.20
N LYS A 313 0.84 -4.41 11.59
CA LYS A 313 1.43 -5.67 12.08
C LYS A 313 2.09 -5.50 13.45
N ARG A 314 2.94 -4.47 13.60
CA ARG A 314 3.76 -4.26 14.81
C ARG A 314 3.03 -3.62 15.96
N PHE A 315 2.26 -2.59 15.66
CA PHE A 315 1.69 -1.69 16.68
C PHE A 315 0.16 -1.79 16.81
N LYS A 316 -0.50 -2.55 15.92
CA LYS A 316 -1.96 -2.71 15.88
C LYS A 316 -2.71 -1.38 15.74
N ILE A 317 -2.14 -0.44 15.00
CA ILE A 317 -2.75 0.85 14.67
C ILE A 317 -3.36 0.84 13.27
N LYS A 318 -4.36 1.69 13.07
CA LYS A 318 -5.06 1.83 11.78
C LYS A 318 -4.20 2.56 10.76
N PRO A 319 -4.45 2.36 9.44
CA PRO A 319 -3.73 3.05 8.39
C PRO A 319 -3.83 4.59 8.42
N ASP A 320 -5.00 5.14 8.76
CA ASP A 320 -5.20 6.59 8.91
C ASP A 320 -4.37 7.16 10.07
N GLU A 321 -4.32 6.48 11.22
CA GLU A 321 -3.46 6.85 12.34
C GLU A 321 -1.98 6.79 11.96
N THR A 322 -1.56 5.77 11.20
CA THR A 322 -0.18 5.69 10.68
C THR A 322 0.14 6.89 9.79
N LEU A 323 -0.79 7.27 8.90
CA LEU A 323 -0.59 8.44 8.03
C LEU A 323 -0.48 9.74 8.84
N GLU A 324 -1.32 9.93 9.87
CA GLU A 324 -1.24 11.10 10.76
C GLU A 324 0.12 11.18 11.47
N ILE A 325 0.63 10.06 11.94
CA ILE A 325 1.96 9.97 12.58
C ILE A 325 3.06 10.39 11.59
N ILE A 326 3.06 9.80 10.39
CA ILE A 326 4.12 10.08 9.40
C ILE A 326 4.00 11.51 8.87
N GLN A 327 2.78 12.02 8.72
CA GLN A 327 2.56 13.42 8.37
C GLN A 327 3.14 14.38 9.42
N ASN A 328 2.97 14.07 10.70
CA ASN A 328 3.58 14.82 11.79
C ASN A 328 5.13 14.73 11.77
N LEU A 329 5.69 13.55 11.46
CA LEU A 329 7.13 13.39 11.30
C LEU A 329 7.66 14.20 10.10
N TYR A 330 6.91 14.25 9.00
CA TYR A 330 7.24 15.07 7.84
C TYR A 330 7.22 16.58 8.16
N GLU A 331 6.17 17.06 8.82
CA GLU A 331 6.05 18.46 9.25
C GLU A 331 7.16 18.87 10.25
N LYS A 332 7.71 17.91 10.97
CA LYS A 332 8.88 18.07 11.85
C LYS A 332 10.22 17.83 11.14
N LYS A 333 10.22 17.70 9.83
CA LYS A 333 11.40 17.52 8.97
C LYS A 333 12.17 16.22 9.18
N LEU A 334 11.61 15.26 9.89
CA LEU A 334 12.28 13.99 10.20
C LEU A 334 12.26 13.02 9.03
N VAL A 335 11.22 13.05 8.21
CA VAL A 335 11.05 12.18 7.05
C VAL A 335 10.64 12.95 5.80
N THR A 336 10.76 12.32 4.64
CA THR A 336 10.27 12.84 3.35
C THR A 336 8.75 12.73 3.23
N TYR A 337 8.18 13.29 2.17
CA TYR A 337 6.73 13.34 1.96
C TYR A 337 6.07 11.97 2.02
N PRO A 338 5.01 11.80 2.84
CA PRO A 338 4.49 10.47 3.15
C PRO A 338 3.57 9.87 2.08
N ARG A 339 2.89 10.69 1.25
CA ARG A 339 1.89 10.21 0.29
C ARG A 339 2.56 9.85 -1.03
N THR A 340 3.35 8.80 -1.02
CA THR A 340 4.05 8.27 -2.19
C THR A 340 3.74 6.79 -2.40
N ASP A 341 3.65 6.38 -3.66
CA ASP A 341 3.58 4.97 -4.06
C ASP A 341 4.98 4.41 -4.43
N ALA A 342 6.01 5.26 -4.53
CA ALA A 342 7.37 4.84 -4.84
C ALA A 342 8.08 4.17 -3.66
N ARG A 343 8.83 3.11 -3.95
CA ARG A 343 9.64 2.35 -2.99
C ARG A 343 11.14 2.44 -3.27
N VAL A 344 11.53 3.42 -4.08
CA VAL A 344 12.90 3.68 -4.51
C VAL A 344 13.20 5.18 -4.38
N ILE A 345 14.48 5.53 -4.42
CA ILE A 345 14.92 6.93 -4.48
C ILE A 345 15.44 7.27 -5.88
N SER A 346 15.53 8.57 -6.18
CA SER A 346 16.08 9.06 -7.44
C SER A 346 17.62 8.99 -7.45
N THR A 347 18.18 9.04 -8.65
CA THR A 347 19.63 9.15 -8.84
C THR A 347 20.17 10.42 -8.19
N ALA A 348 19.43 11.53 -8.23
CA ALA A 348 19.81 12.79 -7.60
C ALA A 348 19.91 12.65 -6.07
N VAL A 349 18.87 12.11 -5.43
CA VAL A 349 18.85 11.86 -3.99
C VAL A 349 19.95 10.87 -3.59
N ALA A 350 20.18 9.81 -4.35
CA ALA A 350 21.22 8.82 -4.06
C ALA A 350 22.64 9.40 -4.06
N LYS A 351 22.91 10.39 -4.92
CA LYS A 351 24.20 11.09 -4.95
C LYS A 351 24.44 11.95 -3.70
N GLU A 352 23.38 12.47 -3.09
CA GLU A 352 23.44 13.32 -1.91
C GLU A 352 23.14 12.59 -0.59
N ILE A 353 22.93 11.27 -0.64
CA ILE A 353 22.47 10.47 0.49
C ILE A 353 23.38 10.55 1.74
N SER A 354 24.63 10.92 1.54
CA SER A 354 25.58 11.16 2.65
C SER A 354 25.11 12.25 3.60
N LYS A 355 24.32 13.24 3.12
CA LYS A 355 23.74 14.29 3.98
C LYS A 355 22.77 13.67 5.00
N ASN A 356 21.86 12.78 4.51
CA ASN A 356 20.90 12.07 5.34
C ASN A 356 21.61 11.18 6.39
N LEU A 357 22.61 10.43 5.95
CA LEU A 357 23.38 9.54 6.82
C LEU A 357 24.17 10.31 7.90
N ASN A 358 24.84 11.40 7.52
CA ASN A 358 25.56 12.25 8.46
C ASN A 358 24.61 12.92 9.47
N GLY A 359 23.41 13.30 9.02
CA GLY A 359 22.38 13.82 9.89
C GLY A 359 21.90 12.80 10.92
N LEU A 360 21.68 11.55 10.48
CA LEU A 360 21.33 10.43 11.38
C LEU A 360 22.44 10.18 12.43
N VAL A 361 23.70 10.15 12.01
CA VAL A 361 24.83 9.96 12.94
C VAL A 361 24.89 11.08 13.99
N LYS A 362 24.64 12.31 13.60
CA LYS A 362 24.73 13.47 14.53
C LYS A 362 23.50 13.59 15.42
N GLY A 363 22.31 13.31 14.91
CA GLY A 363 21.05 13.68 15.55
C GLY A 363 20.28 12.53 16.19
N TYR A 364 20.35 11.33 15.65
CA TYR A 364 19.58 10.19 16.15
C TYR A 364 20.36 9.42 17.21
N LYS A 365 19.88 9.44 18.46
CA LYS A 365 20.67 9.00 19.63
C LYS A 365 20.41 7.55 20.08
N ASP A 366 19.65 6.74 19.31
CA ASP A 366 19.48 5.33 19.63
C ASP A 366 20.82 4.57 19.51
N GLU A 367 21.31 4.00 20.61
CA GLU A 367 22.63 3.38 20.69
C GLU A 367 22.84 2.26 19.68
N GLU A 368 21.81 1.42 19.46
CA GLU A 368 21.90 0.33 18.50
C GLU A 368 21.99 0.84 17.06
N THR A 369 21.14 1.81 16.72
CA THR A 369 21.16 2.44 15.40
C THR A 369 22.49 3.15 15.17
N GLN A 370 23.05 3.81 16.19
CA GLN A 370 24.39 4.40 16.10
C GLN A 370 25.48 3.36 15.83
N ARG A 371 25.44 2.22 16.50
CA ARG A 371 26.37 1.10 16.24
C ARG A 371 26.26 0.63 14.79
N LEU A 372 25.03 0.47 14.27
CA LEU A 372 24.78 0.06 12.90
C LEU A 372 25.26 1.10 11.88
N LEU A 373 25.00 2.39 12.12
CA LEU A 373 25.47 3.48 11.27
C LEU A 373 27.01 3.55 11.23
N ASN A 374 27.67 3.45 12.39
CA ASN A 374 29.13 3.47 12.48
C ASN A 374 29.75 2.29 11.72
N LYS A 375 29.19 1.08 11.87
CA LYS A 375 29.59 -0.10 11.09
C LYS A 375 29.43 0.13 9.59
N MET A 376 28.30 0.65 9.15
CA MET A 376 28.01 0.93 7.74
C MET A 376 29.04 1.92 7.15
N ILE A 377 29.42 2.96 7.91
CA ILE A 377 30.40 3.97 7.49
C ILE A 377 31.81 3.37 7.43
N SER A 378 32.24 2.65 8.46
CA SER A 378 33.58 2.02 8.52
C SER A 378 33.80 1.03 7.39
N GLU A 379 32.77 0.24 7.06
CA GLU A 379 32.78 -0.74 5.97
C GLU A 379 32.44 -0.14 4.58
N LYS A 380 32.19 1.18 4.50
CA LYS A 380 31.89 1.91 3.26
C LYS A 380 30.71 1.33 2.45
N TYR A 381 29.67 0.81 3.12
CA TYR A 381 28.54 0.15 2.46
C TYR A 381 27.71 1.09 1.55
N SER A 382 27.78 2.40 1.75
CA SER A 382 27.01 3.40 0.98
C SER A 382 27.58 3.73 -0.40
N THR A 383 28.80 3.29 -0.74
CA THR A 383 29.56 3.75 -1.93
C THR A 383 28.93 3.37 -3.27
N ASN A 384 28.15 2.30 -3.35
CA ASN A 384 27.59 1.78 -4.61
C ASN A 384 26.06 1.94 -4.72
N LEU A 385 25.43 2.79 -3.89
CA LEU A 385 23.97 2.91 -3.82
C LEU A 385 23.30 3.16 -5.17
N VAL A 386 23.86 4.05 -6.00
CA VAL A 386 23.31 4.43 -7.32
C VAL A 386 23.14 3.22 -8.27
N LYS A 387 23.96 2.19 -8.12
CA LYS A 387 23.91 0.97 -8.95
C LYS A 387 23.00 -0.12 -8.41
N THR A 388 22.29 0.13 -7.32
CA THR A 388 21.45 -0.87 -6.66
C THR A 388 20.00 -0.78 -7.14
N LYS A 389 19.21 -1.83 -6.83
CA LYS A 389 17.76 -1.86 -7.08
C LYS A 389 16.95 -0.79 -6.33
N TYR A 390 17.57 -0.10 -5.38
CA TYR A 390 16.95 0.93 -4.54
C TYR A 390 16.92 2.32 -5.20
N VAL A 391 17.63 2.48 -6.34
CA VAL A 391 17.69 3.71 -7.11
C VAL A 391 17.09 3.45 -8.49
N ASN A 392 16.00 4.14 -8.82
CA ASN A 392 15.35 3.98 -10.12
C ASN A 392 14.41 5.16 -10.43
N ASP A 393 14.86 6.09 -11.27
CA ASP A 393 14.08 7.29 -11.62
C ASP A 393 12.78 6.94 -12.36
N SER A 394 12.73 5.86 -13.14
CA SER A 394 11.52 5.46 -13.89
C SER A 394 10.37 4.92 -13.04
N LYS A 395 10.64 4.59 -11.78
CA LYS A 395 9.64 4.12 -10.80
C LYS A 395 9.16 5.21 -9.85
N ILE A 396 9.52 6.46 -10.12
CA ILE A 396 9.08 7.62 -9.34
C ILE A 396 8.13 8.41 -10.23
N THR A 397 6.91 8.62 -9.75
CA THR A 397 5.92 9.47 -10.42
C THR A 397 5.97 10.90 -9.90
N ASP A 398 5.60 11.08 -8.64
CA ASP A 398 5.51 12.38 -8.00
C ASP A 398 6.60 12.54 -6.93
N HIS A 399 6.77 11.53 -6.08
CA HIS A 399 7.71 11.52 -4.97
C HIS A 399 8.45 10.19 -4.88
N TYR A 400 9.68 10.23 -4.38
CA TYR A 400 10.42 9.03 -4.02
C TYR A 400 9.97 8.45 -2.66
N ALA A 401 10.56 7.33 -2.26
CA ALA A 401 10.21 6.59 -1.05
C ALA A 401 10.32 7.43 0.23
N ILE A 402 9.62 7.01 1.28
CA ILE A 402 9.70 7.59 2.62
C ILE A 402 11.05 7.21 3.24
N ILE A 403 11.90 8.21 3.45
CA ILE A 403 13.23 8.06 4.09
C ILE A 403 13.45 9.13 5.15
N PRO A 404 14.34 8.89 6.13
CA PRO A 404 14.74 9.94 7.07
C PRO A 404 15.53 11.03 6.34
N THR A 405 15.26 12.30 6.67
CA THR A 405 15.98 13.45 6.10
C THR A 405 17.34 13.68 6.73
N GLY A 406 17.56 13.16 7.94
CA GLY A 406 18.72 13.49 8.76
C GLY A 406 18.62 14.84 9.49
N GLN A 407 17.44 15.46 9.51
CA GLN A 407 17.16 16.75 10.13
C GLN A 407 15.98 16.66 11.11
N GLY A 408 15.63 17.78 11.78
CA GLY A 408 14.44 17.89 12.63
C GLY A 408 14.60 17.31 14.04
N TYR A 409 15.81 16.96 14.47
CA TYR A 409 16.06 16.30 15.76
C TYR A 409 15.80 17.19 16.98
N GLU A 410 15.76 18.51 16.82
CA GLU A 410 15.33 19.45 17.85
C GLU A 410 13.89 19.22 18.31
N ASN A 411 13.08 18.52 17.48
CA ASN A 411 11.71 18.15 17.78
C ASN A 411 11.56 16.69 18.23
N TYR A 412 12.58 15.85 18.07
CA TYR A 412 12.50 14.41 18.27
C TYR A 412 12.14 14.02 19.71
N ASP A 413 12.79 14.64 20.69
CA ASP A 413 12.60 14.31 22.13
C ASP A 413 11.15 14.61 22.58
N LYS A 414 10.47 15.56 21.94
CA LYS A 414 9.08 15.96 22.22
C LYS A 414 8.02 15.07 21.55
N LEU A 415 8.45 14.11 20.74
CA LEU A 415 7.52 13.21 20.05
C LEU A 415 6.88 12.21 21.04
N PRO A 416 5.60 11.86 20.84
CA PRO A 416 5.00 10.70 21.49
C PRO A 416 5.80 9.42 21.22
N GLU A 417 5.78 8.48 22.16
CA GLU A 417 6.55 7.23 22.02
C GLU A 417 6.19 6.41 20.80
N LEU A 418 4.90 6.40 20.40
CA LEU A 418 4.48 5.70 19.19
C LEU A 418 5.08 6.34 17.93
N HIS A 419 5.18 7.68 17.87
CA HIS A 419 5.82 8.39 16.76
C HIS A 419 7.30 8.04 16.64
N LYS A 420 8.02 7.96 17.78
CA LYS A 420 9.43 7.52 17.83
C LYS A 420 9.59 6.10 17.30
N LYS A 421 8.70 5.18 17.70
CA LYS A 421 8.71 3.79 17.20
C LYS A 421 8.47 3.70 15.69
N VAL A 422 7.53 4.48 15.15
CA VAL A 422 7.29 4.53 13.71
C VAL A 422 8.49 5.12 12.98
N TYR A 423 9.11 6.16 13.51
CA TYR A 423 10.35 6.73 12.97
C TYR A 423 11.49 5.71 12.97
N ASP A 424 11.69 4.95 14.05
CA ASP A 424 12.70 3.89 14.14
C ASP A 424 12.51 2.83 13.05
N VAL A 425 11.27 2.43 12.77
CA VAL A 425 10.97 1.48 11.69
C VAL A 425 11.41 2.03 10.33
N ILE A 426 11.18 3.32 10.07
CA ILE A 426 11.60 3.98 8.83
C ILE A 426 13.13 4.05 8.74
N VAL A 427 13.79 4.46 9.82
CA VAL A 427 15.26 4.56 9.91
C VAL A 427 15.92 3.20 9.68
N LYS A 428 15.43 2.15 10.34
CA LYS A 428 15.99 0.80 10.18
C LYS A 428 15.81 0.25 8.77
N ARG A 429 14.64 0.48 8.13
CA ARG A 429 14.43 0.11 6.73
C ARG A 429 15.39 0.86 5.80
N PHE A 430 15.62 2.13 6.06
CA PHE A 430 16.56 2.97 5.30
C PHE A 430 18.02 2.50 5.47
N ILE A 431 18.46 2.20 6.68
CA ILE A 431 19.82 1.70 6.91
C ILE A 431 20.03 0.32 6.26
N ALA A 432 19.02 -0.52 6.28
CA ALA A 432 19.11 -1.89 5.77
C ALA A 432 19.47 -1.98 4.28
N ILE A 433 19.09 -0.98 3.44
CA ILE A 433 19.42 -1.01 2.01
C ILE A 433 20.91 -0.87 1.71
N PHE A 434 21.70 -0.35 2.64
CA PHE A 434 23.14 -0.19 2.48
C PHE A 434 23.92 -1.46 2.89
N TYR A 435 23.33 -2.27 3.75
CA TYR A 435 23.96 -3.50 4.21
C TYR A 435 24.06 -4.55 3.10
N PRO A 436 25.08 -5.42 3.13
CA PRO A 436 25.16 -6.52 2.17
C PRO A 436 23.95 -7.44 2.27
N PRO A 437 23.66 -8.21 1.22
CA PRO A 437 22.59 -9.19 1.26
C PRO A 437 22.80 -10.23 2.35
N ALA A 438 21.72 -10.76 2.91
CA ALA A 438 21.79 -11.95 3.73
C ALA A 438 22.20 -13.13 2.86
N GLU A 439 23.15 -13.94 3.34
CA GLU A 439 23.63 -15.12 2.62
C GLU A 439 23.18 -16.39 3.32
N TYR A 440 22.67 -17.32 2.52
CA TYR A 440 22.20 -18.61 2.98
C TYR A 440 22.94 -19.72 2.24
N SER A 441 23.29 -20.76 2.98
CA SER A 441 23.63 -22.05 2.41
C SER A 441 22.35 -22.87 2.31
N LYS A 442 21.99 -23.30 1.10
CA LYS A 442 20.83 -24.14 0.84
C LYS A 442 21.29 -25.48 0.28
N VAL A 443 20.77 -26.57 0.87
CA VAL A 443 20.95 -27.92 0.39
C VAL A 443 19.59 -28.48 0.03
N ASN A 444 19.46 -29.01 -1.19
CA ASN A 444 18.33 -29.82 -1.60
C ASN A 444 18.84 -31.25 -1.87
N LEU A 445 18.14 -32.21 -1.35
CA LEU A 445 18.49 -33.62 -1.40
C LEU A 445 17.29 -34.43 -1.86
N THR A 446 17.54 -35.38 -2.76
CA THR A 446 16.56 -36.35 -3.18
C THR A 446 17.04 -37.74 -2.75
N VAL A 447 16.19 -38.43 -2.00
CA VAL A 447 16.38 -39.84 -1.63
C VAL A 447 15.39 -40.66 -2.43
N GLU A 448 15.85 -41.71 -3.08
CA GLU A 448 14.99 -42.68 -3.72
C GLU A 448 15.00 -43.99 -2.93
N VAL A 449 13.80 -44.51 -2.69
CA VAL A 449 13.56 -45.85 -2.12
C VAL A 449 12.76 -46.60 -3.16
N GLU A 450 13.42 -47.53 -3.87
CA GLU A 450 12.88 -48.18 -5.09
C GLU A 450 12.55 -47.12 -6.16
N LYS A 451 11.27 -46.88 -6.44
CA LYS A 451 10.77 -45.87 -7.40
C LYS A 451 10.19 -44.63 -6.70
N GLU A 452 10.22 -44.59 -5.39
CA GLU A 452 9.57 -43.56 -4.59
C GLU A 452 10.56 -42.47 -4.17
N THR A 453 10.16 -41.24 -4.32
CA THR A 453 11.02 -40.05 -4.11
C THR A 453 10.69 -39.37 -2.78
N PHE A 454 11.74 -39.12 -1.99
CA PHE A 454 11.67 -38.33 -0.78
C PHE A 454 12.56 -37.08 -0.94
N LEU A 455 11.99 -35.90 -0.66
CA LEU A 455 12.66 -34.64 -0.80
C LEU A 455 13.01 -34.05 0.57
N ALA A 456 14.27 -33.71 0.77
CA ALA A 456 14.75 -33.00 1.93
C ALA A 456 15.38 -31.67 1.50
N SER A 457 15.22 -30.65 2.31
CA SER A 457 15.94 -29.39 2.14
C SER A 457 16.39 -28.85 3.50
N GLY A 458 17.49 -28.12 3.48
CA GLY A 458 17.97 -27.37 4.63
C GLY A 458 18.45 -26.00 4.18
N LYS A 459 18.16 -24.98 4.96
CA LYS A 459 18.58 -23.58 4.71
C LYS A 459 19.13 -22.98 5.99
N VAL A 460 20.38 -22.55 5.99
CA VAL A 460 21.00 -21.85 7.13
C VAL A 460 21.55 -20.50 6.69
N CYS A 461 21.28 -19.49 7.48
CA CYS A 461 21.84 -18.15 7.28
C CYS A 461 23.32 -18.18 7.69
N THR A 462 24.23 -18.01 6.72
CA THR A 462 25.67 -17.98 6.92
C THR A 462 26.22 -16.57 7.15
N ASN A 463 25.52 -15.57 6.63
CA ASN A 463 25.81 -14.16 6.87
C ASN A 463 24.49 -13.39 7.00
N LEU A 464 24.31 -12.70 8.13
CA LEU A 464 23.07 -11.95 8.39
C LEU A 464 22.87 -10.78 7.44
N GLY A 465 23.95 -10.12 6.99
CA GLY A 465 23.83 -8.95 6.12
C GLY A 465 22.82 -7.93 6.69
N TYR A 466 21.86 -7.48 5.87
CA TYR A 466 20.83 -6.52 6.28
C TYR A 466 19.91 -7.00 7.42
N LEU A 467 19.83 -8.30 7.67
CA LEU A 467 19.04 -8.84 8.78
C LEU A 467 19.59 -8.41 10.14
N GLU A 468 20.87 -8.03 10.23
CA GLU A 468 21.45 -7.45 11.43
C GLU A 468 20.73 -6.15 11.82
N VAL A 469 20.22 -5.40 10.84
CA VAL A 469 19.48 -4.15 11.04
C VAL A 469 18.00 -4.41 11.38
N LEU A 470 17.35 -5.39 10.72
CA LEU A 470 15.90 -5.55 10.76
C LEU A 470 15.40 -6.56 11.81
N LYS A 471 16.27 -7.45 12.35
CA LYS A 471 15.86 -8.42 13.38
C LYS A 471 15.76 -7.73 14.76
N PRO A 472 14.68 -7.99 15.54
CA PRO A 472 14.60 -7.52 16.93
C PRO A 472 15.63 -8.22 17.82
N LYS A 473 16.14 -7.51 18.85
CA LYS A 473 17.20 -7.95 19.79
C LYS A 473 16.91 -9.25 20.57
N ASN A 474 15.66 -9.69 20.67
CA ASN A 474 15.23 -10.77 21.58
C ASN A 474 14.79 -12.04 20.86
N VAL A 475 15.47 -12.45 19.80
CA VAL A 475 15.28 -13.80 19.29
C VAL A 475 16.41 -14.67 19.84
N ASN A 476 16.21 -15.22 21.03
CA ASN A 476 16.95 -16.40 21.49
C ASN A 476 16.87 -17.45 20.37
N LYS A 477 17.99 -18.15 20.16
CA LYS A 477 18.18 -19.14 19.07
C LYS A 477 17.12 -20.24 18.92
N GLN A 478 16.04 -20.23 19.73
CA GLN A 478 14.97 -21.22 19.74
C GLN A 478 13.60 -20.73 19.26
N SER A 479 13.44 -19.46 18.85
CA SER A 479 12.13 -18.91 18.40
C SER A 479 12.15 -18.30 17.01
N THR A 480 12.96 -18.83 16.10
CA THR A 480 13.01 -18.41 14.67
C THR A 480 11.77 -18.81 13.85
N GLU A 481 10.79 -19.47 14.46
CA GLU A 481 9.68 -20.11 13.74
C GLU A 481 8.37 -19.31 13.63
N LYS A 482 8.24 -18.10 14.21
CA LYS A 482 6.93 -17.40 14.22
C LYS A 482 6.88 -16.00 13.63
N ALA A 483 7.92 -15.53 12.98
CA ALA A 483 7.95 -14.20 12.35
C ALA A 483 8.31 -14.28 10.86
N GLN A 484 7.70 -15.19 10.11
CA GLN A 484 7.74 -15.17 8.65
C GLN A 484 6.39 -14.80 8.08
N ASP A 485 6.47 -13.75 7.32
CA ASP A 485 5.45 -13.06 6.57
C ASP A 485 4.52 -13.96 5.76
N VAL A 486 3.25 -13.63 5.88
CA VAL A 486 2.17 -14.06 5.01
C VAL A 486 2.31 -13.30 3.67
N GLU A 487 3.30 -13.67 2.85
CA GLU A 487 3.28 -13.38 1.41
C GLU A 487 4.06 -14.44 0.66
N ASN A 488 3.33 -15.19 -0.15
CA ASN A 488 3.68 -16.32 -1.02
C ASN A 488 3.46 -17.72 -0.41
N SER A 489 2.19 -18.06 -0.27
CA SER A 489 1.76 -19.44 -0.13
C SER A 489 1.80 -20.14 -1.50
N SER A 490 2.97 -20.58 -1.91
CA SER A 490 3.10 -21.73 -2.80
C SER A 490 4.33 -22.52 -2.36
N SER A 491 4.08 -23.73 -1.85
CA SER A 491 5.05 -24.75 -1.43
C SER A 491 5.95 -24.42 -0.23
N LYS A 492 5.38 -24.31 0.99
CA LYS A 492 6.13 -24.58 2.21
C LYS A 492 6.19 -26.09 2.42
N THR A 493 7.34 -26.71 2.18
CA THR A 493 7.65 -28.03 2.73
C THR A 493 7.97 -27.83 4.22
N ASP A 494 7.05 -28.28 5.09
CA ASP A 494 7.13 -28.15 6.56
C ASP A 494 8.35 -28.86 7.20
N VAL A 495 9.17 -29.55 6.41
CA VAL A 495 10.30 -30.39 6.86
C VAL A 495 11.64 -29.64 6.77
N SER A 496 11.70 -28.50 6.08
CA SER A 496 12.97 -27.77 5.84
C SER A 496 13.60 -27.14 7.08
N ASP A 497 12.79 -26.85 8.10
CA ASP A 497 13.25 -26.12 9.29
C ASP A 497 13.75 -27.07 10.41
N GLU A 498 13.50 -28.38 10.29
CA GLU A 498 13.92 -29.38 11.27
C GLU A 498 15.29 -29.99 10.96
N ASN A 499 15.82 -29.79 9.74
CA ASN A 499 17.06 -30.43 9.32
C ASN A 499 18.31 -29.61 9.67
N ASN A 500 19.21 -30.21 10.43
CA ASN A 500 20.53 -29.65 10.71
C ASN A 500 21.44 -29.82 9.49
N LEU A 501 21.97 -28.73 8.94
CA LEU A 501 22.89 -28.75 7.79
C LEU A 501 24.20 -29.51 8.04
N GLU A 502 24.58 -29.72 9.29
CA GLU A 502 25.79 -30.50 9.65
C GLU A 502 25.70 -31.92 9.06
N VAL A 503 24.51 -32.54 9.13
CA VAL A 503 24.28 -33.89 8.61
C VAL A 503 24.51 -33.97 7.09
N PHE A 504 24.20 -32.87 6.35
CA PHE A 504 24.37 -32.84 4.89
C PHE A 504 25.83 -32.59 4.42
N LYS A 505 26.77 -32.31 5.35
CA LYS A 505 28.15 -32.05 4.96
C LYS A 505 28.84 -33.26 4.39
N ASN A 506 28.60 -34.44 4.99
CA ASN A 506 29.28 -35.68 4.67
C ASN A 506 28.51 -36.57 3.65
N ILE A 507 27.30 -36.18 3.30
CA ILE A 507 26.46 -36.91 2.34
C ILE A 507 26.94 -36.69 0.90
N LYS A 508 26.93 -37.79 0.09
CA LYS A 508 27.35 -37.77 -1.31
C LYS A 508 26.24 -38.34 -2.21
N LYS A 509 26.16 -37.85 -3.44
CA LYS A 509 25.30 -38.41 -4.47
C LYS A 509 25.74 -39.87 -4.76
N GLY A 510 24.76 -40.78 -4.91
CA GLY A 510 24.97 -42.19 -5.12
C GLY A 510 25.20 -43.01 -3.83
N GLN A 511 25.24 -42.34 -2.67
CA GLN A 511 25.42 -43.00 -1.38
C GLN A 511 24.15 -43.73 -0.96
N GLU A 512 24.28 -44.99 -0.56
CA GLU A 512 23.24 -45.73 0.15
C GLU A 512 23.18 -45.25 1.60
N ILE A 513 21.98 -44.98 2.10
CA ILE A 513 21.73 -44.52 3.46
C ILE A 513 20.67 -45.39 4.11
N GLU A 514 20.67 -45.45 5.43
CA GLU A 514 19.72 -46.23 6.19
C GLU A 514 18.41 -45.46 6.38
N THR A 515 17.29 -46.17 6.17
CA THR A 515 15.97 -45.66 6.58
C THR A 515 15.77 -46.01 8.06
N LYS A 516 15.69 -44.97 8.90
CA LYS A 516 15.49 -45.17 10.35
C LYS A 516 14.02 -45.37 10.69
N ASN A 517 13.12 -44.56 10.06
CA ASN A 517 11.70 -44.60 10.33
C ASN A 517 10.89 -43.99 9.19
N TYR A 518 9.60 -44.32 9.12
CA TYR A 518 8.59 -43.61 8.36
C TYR A 518 7.49 -43.12 9.31
N GLU A 519 7.16 -41.83 9.24
CA GLU A 519 6.12 -41.19 10.03
C GLU A 519 4.98 -40.75 9.11
N ILE A 520 3.73 -40.96 9.52
CA ILE A 520 2.56 -40.39 8.86
C ILE A 520 2.21 -39.09 9.61
N LYS A 521 2.27 -37.97 8.91
CA LYS A 521 1.93 -36.67 9.46
C LYS A 521 0.55 -36.22 8.96
N ASP A 522 -0.37 -36.00 9.89
CA ASP A 522 -1.67 -35.42 9.58
C ASP A 522 -1.48 -34.00 9.04
N ALA A 523 -2.13 -33.69 7.93
CA ALA A 523 -2.19 -32.38 7.33
C ALA A 523 -3.64 -32.00 7.03
N GLU A 524 -3.94 -30.73 7.04
CA GLU A 524 -5.26 -30.22 6.73
C GLU A 524 -5.13 -28.96 5.88
N THR A 525 -5.97 -28.84 4.86
CA THR A 525 -6.04 -27.59 4.09
C THR A 525 -6.59 -26.48 4.96
N SER A 526 -6.12 -25.26 4.74
CA SER A 526 -6.57 -24.06 5.46
C SER A 526 -7.17 -23.03 4.51
N PRO A 527 -8.20 -22.29 4.94
CA PRO A 527 -8.74 -21.20 4.14
C PRO A 527 -7.72 -20.05 4.05
N PRO A 528 -7.89 -19.16 3.07
CA PRO A 528 -7.08 -17.95 3.01
C PRO A 528 -7.29 -17.09 4.27
N SER A 529 -6.26 -16.35 4.66
CA SER A 529 -6.34 -15.46 5.82
C SER A 529 -7.29 -14.27 5.57
N ARG A 530 -8.00 -13.84 6.61
CA ARG A 530 -8.75 -12.58 6.58
C ARG A 530 -7.81 -11.41 6.37
N TYR A 531 -8.30 -10.37 5.72
CA TYR A 531 -7.58 -9.11 5.69
C TYR A 531 -7.51 -8.48 7.10
N ASN A 532 -6.40 -7.85 7.40
CA ASN A 532 -6.32 -6.82 8.44
C ASN A 532 -6.28 -5.43 7.79
N SER A 533 -6.42 -4.37 8.59
CA SER A 533 -6.48 -2.99 8.08
C SER A 533 -5.26 -2.58 7.26
N GLY A 534 -4.08 -3.13 7.53
CA GLY A 534 -2.86 -2.89 6.74
C GLY A 534 -2.79 -3.76 5.47
N SER A 535 -3.11 -5.06 5.57
CA SER A 535 -3.03 -5.96 4.40
C SER A 535 -4.08 -5.65 3.33
N ILE A 536 -5.25 -5.09 3.69
CA ILE A 536 -6.23 -4.62 2.71
C ILE A 536 -5.70 -3.41 1.92
N ILE A 537 -4.93 -2.51 2.55
CA ILE A 537 -4.26 -1.39 1.86
C ILE A 537 -3.27 -1.92 0.81
N LEU A 538 -2.45 -2.92 1.17
CA LEU A 538 -1.54 -3.56 0.20
C LEU A 538 -2.30 -4.28 -0.91
N ALA A 539 -3.42 -4.93 -0.61
CA ALA A 539 -4.26 -5.57 -1.61
C ALA A 539 -4.87 -4.54 -2.58
N MET A 540 -5.27 -3.36 -2.08
CA MET A 540 -5.71 -2.24 -2.92
C MET A 540 -4.59 -1.74 -3.83
N GLU A 541 -3.38 -1.54 -3.31
CA GLU A 541 -2.22 -1.11 -4.09
C GLU A 541 -1.85 -2.13 -5.18
N ASN A 542 -1.91 -3.42 -4.85
CA ASN A 542 -1.54 -4.52 -5.73
C ASN A 542 -2.74 -5.12 -6.49
N ALA A 543 -3.87 -4.42 -6.57
CA ALA A 543 -5.11 -4.94 -7.16
C ALA A 543 -4.95 -5.45 -8.61
N GLY A 544 -4.01 -4.89 -9.36
CA GLY A 544 -3.66 -5.40 -10.68
C GLY A 544 -3.21 -6.87 -10.68
N LYS A 545 -2.59 -7.36 -9.60
CA LYS A 545 -2.18 -8.76 -9.47
C LYS A 545 -3.34 -9.73 -9.26
N LEU A 546 -4.52 -9.24 -8.86
CA LEU A 546 -5.73 -10.01 -8.67
C LEU A 546 -6.48 -10.28 -9.97
N ILE A 547 -5.99 -9.77 -11.09
CA ILE A 547 -6.63 -9.90 -12.40
C ILE A 547 -6.03 -11.12 -13.11
N GLU A 548 -6.87 -12.08 -13.41
CA GLU A 548 -6.47 -13.35 -14.04
C GLU A 548 -6.03 -13.19 -15.49
N GLU A 549 -6.65 -12.26 -16.23
CA GLU A 549 -6.33 -11.99 -17.63
C GLU A 549 -4.99 -11.27 -17.77
N GLU A 550 -4.00 -11.93 -18.35
CA GLU A 550 -2.62 -11.45 -18.43
C GLU A 550 -2.50 -10.13 -19.22
N GLU A 551 -3.23 -10.01 -20.31
CA GLU A 551 -3.26 -8.82 -21.16
C GLU A 551 -3.80 -7.59 -20.40
N LEU A 552 -4.89 -7.77 -19.66
CA LEU A 552 -5.47 -6.71 -18.82
C LEU A 552 -4.60 -6.42 -17.59
N ARG A 553 -3.96 -7.43 -17.03
CA ARG A 553 -2.99 -7.29 -15.93
C ARG A 553 -1.81 -6.42 -16.33
N GLU A 554 -1.22 -6.64 -17.50
CA GLU A 554 -0.13 -5.81 -18.01
C GLU A 554 -0.59 -4.38 -18.32
N GLN A 555 -1.81 -4.20 -18.86
CA GLN A 555 -2.37 -2.87 -19.13
C GLN A 555 -2.57 -2.01 -17.89
N ILE A 556 -2.88 -2.63 -16.73
CA ILE A 556 -3.13 -1.93 -15.46
C ILE A 556 -2.04 -2.19 -14.42
N LYS A 557 -0.89 -2.72 -14.86
CA LYS A 557 0.27 -2.95 -14.01
C LYS A 557 0.75 -1.63 -13.39
N GLY A 558 0.78 -1.58 -12.06
CA GLY A 558 1.10 -0.36 -11.30
C GLY A 558 -0.08 0.55 -10.99
N ALA A 559 -1.27 0.32 -11.58
CA ALA A 559 -2.49 1.01 -11.18
C ALA A 559 -3.16 0.22 -10.04
N GLY A 560 -3.10 0.72 -8.83
CA GLY A 560 -3.87 0.22 -7.70
C GLY A 560 -5.31 0.74 -7.72
N ILE A 561 -6.12 0.32 -6.76
CA ILE A 561 -7.43 0.93 -6.46
C ILE A 561 -7.28 1.98 -5.36
N GLY A 562 -7.72 3.19 -5.65
CA GLY A 562 -7.44 4.37 -4.83
C GLY A 562 -5.97 4.81 -4.89
N THR A 563 -5.68 5.99 -4.40
CA THR A 563 -4.32 6.52 -4.28
C THR A 563 -3.78 6.32 -2.86
N SER A 564 -2.46 6.47 -2.69
CA SER A 564 -1.82 6.52 -1.37
C SER A 564 -2.54 7.46 -0.40
N ALA A 565 -3.00 8.62 -0.88
CA ALA A 565 -3.71 9.60 -0.07
C ALA A 565 -5.10 9.13 0.41
N THR A 566 -5.81 8.28 -0.34
CA THR A 566 -7.23 7.99 -0.12
C THR A 566 -7.54 6.60 0.40
N ARG A 567 -6.64 5.62 0.28
CA ARG A 567 -6.90 4.23 0.68
C ARG A 567 -7.30 4.12 2.15
N GLY A 568 -6.59 4.79 3.06
CA GLY A 568 -6.92 4.79 4.50
C GLY A 568 -8.29 5.38 4.80
N GLU A 569 -8.63 6.52 4.19
CA GLU A 569 -9.92 7.18 4.36
C GLU A 569 -11.10 6.35 3.82
N ILE A 570 -10.88 5.56 2.77
CA ILE A 570 -11.90 4.64 2.25
C ILE A 570 -12.22 3.54 3.27
N ILE A 571 -11.21 2.94 3.90
CA ILE A 571 -11.40 1.95 4.95
C ILE A 571 -12.15 2.56 6.14
N LYS A 572 -11.74 3.73 6.58
CA LYS A 572 -12.41 4.49 7.65
C LYS A 572 -13.87 4.83 7.31
N LYS A 573 -14.14 5.21 6.05
CA LYS A 573 -15.50 5.46 5.57
C LYS A 573 -16.36 4.21 5.61
N LEU A 574 -15.86 3.06 5.14
CA LEU A 574 -16.57 1.78 5.17
C LEU A 574 -16.92 1.36 6.60
N GLU A 575 -15.99 1.54 7.55
CA GLU A 575 -16.24 1.30 8.98
C GLU A 575 -17.31 2.25 9.53
N ARG A 576 -17.20 3.56 9.26
CA ARG A 576 -18.17 4.58 9.72
C ARG A 576 -19.60 4.33 9.25
N ILE A 577 -19.78 3.91 8.00
CA ILE A 577 -21.12 3.58 7.45
C ILE A 577 -21.57 2.17 7.79
N LYS A 578 -20.78 1.45 8.61
CA LYS A 578 -21.06 0.10 9.07
C LYS A 578 -21.20 -0.95 7.97
N TYR A 579 -20.38 -0.85 6.93
CA TYR A 579 -20.29 -1.90 5.92
C TYR A 579 -19.26 -2.96 6.30
N ILE A 580 -18.21 -2.54 7.00
CA ILE A 580 -17.19 -3.41 7.59
C ILE A 580 -17.04 -3.11 9.08
N ASP A 581 -16.47 -4.05 9.80
CA ASP A 581 -16.01 -3.91 11.17
C ASP A 581 -14.52 -4.19 11.26
N ILE A 582 -13.80 -3.44 12.11
CA ILE A 582 -12.36 -3.60 12.34
C ILE A 582 -12.12 -3.88 13.81
N ASN A 583 -11.67 -5.07 14.12
CA ASN A 583 -11.34 -5.45 15.48
C ASN A 583 -10.17 -4.60 16.01
N SER A 584 -10.38 -3.85 17.08
CA SER A 584 -9.40 -2.90 17.63
C SER A 584 -8.07 -3.53 18.07
N LYS A 585 -8.09 -4.80 18.53
CA LYS A 585 -6.90 -5.50 19.04
C LYS A 585 -6.10 -6.21 17.95
N THR A 586 -6.81 -6.85 17.02
CA THR A 586 -6.18 -7.67 15.96
C THR A 586 -6.06 -6.95 14.65
N GLN A 587 -6.79 -5.86 14.47
CA GLN A 587 -6.97 -5.11 13.22
C GLN A 587 -7.59 -5.95 12.09
N ILE A 588 -8.19 -7.11 12.40
CA ILE A 588 -8.89 -7.94 11.42
C ILE A 588 -10.14 -7.22 10.92
N VAL A 589 -10.31 -7.23 9.60
CA VAL A 589 -11.44 -6.62 8.88
C VAL A 589 -12.43 -7.71 8.51
N THR A 590 -13.70 -7.53 8.89
CA THR A 590 -14.81 -8.42 8.53
C THR A 590 -15.99 -7.62 7.98
N PRO A 591 -16.81 -8.18 7.10
CA PRO A 591 -18.03 -7.52 6.69
C PRO A 591 -19.06 -7.56 7.84
N THR A 592 -19.90 -6.53 7.94
CA THR A 592 -21.09 -6.55 8.76
C THR A 592 -22.27 -7.17 7.99
N LYS A 593 -23.38 -7.51 8.67
CA LYS A 593 -24.62 -7.93 7.99
C LYS A 593 -25.06 -6.90 6.94
N LYS A 594 -25.00 -5.61 7.28
CA LYS A 594 -25.33 -4.53 6.35
C LYS A 594 -24.40 -4.55 5.13
N GLY A 595 -23.09 -4.69 5.33
CA GLY A 595 -22.13 -4.77 4.24
C GLY A 595 -22.39 -5.95 3.29
N GLU A 596 -22.74 -7.12 3.83
CA GLU A 596 -23.07 -8.31 3.01
C GLU A 596 -24.36 -8.10 2.20
N VAL A 597 -25.40 -7.52 2.80
CA VAL A 597 -26.65 -7.20 2.09
C VAL A 597 -26.41 -6.17 0.97
N ILE A 598 -25.60 -5.14 1.24
CA ILE A 598 -25.23 -4.16 0.22
C ILE A 598 -24.43 -4.81 -0.90
N TYR A 599 -23.47 -5.68 -0.56
CA TYR A 599 -22.72 -6.47 -1.56
C TYR A 599 -23.68 -7.25 -2.47
N ASP A 600 -24.69 -7.95 -1.91
CA ASP A 600 -25.63 -8.74 -2.69
C ASP A 600 -26.47 -7.87 -3.62
N VAL A 601 -26.91 -6.70 -3.17
CA VAL A 601 -27.61 -5.72 -4.01
C VAL A 601 -26.73 -5.26 -5.16
N VAL A 602 -25.47 -4.90 -4.88
CA VAL A 602 -24.54 -4.43 -5.92
C VAL A 602 -24.17 -5.57 -6.87
N ASN A 603 -23.95 -6.77 -6.36
CA ASN A 603 -23.63 -7.95 -7.17
C ASN A 603 -24.77 -8.30 -8.16
N TYR A 604 -26.01 -8.10 -7.75
CA TYR A 604 -27.18 -8.28 -8.61
C TYR A 604 -27.32 -7.15 -9.64
N ALA A 605 -27.17 -5.90 -9.19
CA ALA A 605 -27.44 -4.71 -9.99
C ALA A 605 -26.26 -4.29 -10.87
N MET A 606 -25.05 -4.27 -10.32
CA MET A 606 -23.85 -3.68 -10.91
C MET A 606 -22.59 -4.47 -10.51
N PRO A 607 -22.46 -5.76 -10.89
CA PRO A 607 -21.38 -6.65 -10.42
C PRO A 607 -19.97 -6.14 -10.75
N ASP A 608 -19.82 -5.39 -11.84
CA ASP A 608 -18.54 -4.78 -12.23
C ASP A 608 -18.03 -3.74 -11.23
N MET A 609 -18.89 -3.10 -10.43
CA MET A 609 -18.47 -2.20 -9.35
C MET A 609 -17.75 -2.91 -8.18
N LEU A 610 -17.95 -4.21 -8.04
CA LEU A 610 -17.27 -5.04 -7.04
C LEU A 610 -15.91 -5.54 -7.50
N ASN A 611 -15.57 -5.33 -8.78
CA ASN A 611 -14.38 -5.87 -9.41
C ASN A 611 -13.26 -4.82 -9.47
N PRO A 612 -12.04 -5.16 -9.02
CA PRO A 612 -10.86 -4.29 -9.14
C PRO A 612 -10.55 -3.82 -10.57
N LYS A 613 -10.88 -4.63 -11.59
CA LYS A 613 -10.63 -4.33 -13.01
C LYS A 613 -11.19 -2.97 -13.43
N LEU A 614 -12.47 -2.71 -13.13
CA LEU A 614 -13.12 -1.46 -13.50
C LEU A 614 -12.43 -0.27 -12.84
N THR A 615 -12.22 -0.34 -11.53
CA THR A 615 -11.60 0.75 -10.77
C THR A 615 -10.18 1.02 -11.24
N ALA A 616 -9.38 -0.02 -11.46
CA ALA A 616 -8.02 0.12 -11.97
C ALA A 616 -7.96 0.68 -13.40
N SER A 617 -8.92 0.32 -14.25
CA SER A 617 -9.04 0.88 -15.60
C SER A 617 -9.31 2.39 -15.59
N TRP A 618 -10.18 2.86 -14.69
CA TRP A 618 -10.44 4.29 -14.51
C TRP A 618 -9.21 5.04 -13.98
N GLU A 619 -8.50 4.51 -12.98
CA GLU A 619 -7.26 5.12 -12.46
C GLU A 619 -6.20 5.22 -13.56
N LYS A 620 -6.07 4.21 -14.42
CA LYS A 620 -5.19 4.27 -15.59
C LYS A 620 -5.59 5.40 -16.55
N GLY A 621 -6.90 5.55 -16.83
CA GLY A 621 -7.41 6.64 -17.65
C GLY A 621 -7.03 8.02 -17.10
N LEU A 622 -7.12 8.21 -15.78
CA LEU A 622 -6.69 9.43 -15.10
C LEU A 622 -5.17 9.68 -15.21
N ASP A 623 -4.38 8.62 -15.12
CA ASP A 623 -2.92 8.71 -15.31
C ASP A 623 -2.56 9.08 -16.76
N MET A 624 -3.28 8.52 -17.74
CA MET A 624 -3.11 8.87 -19.16
C MET A 624 -3.46 10.35 -19.43
N VAL A 625 -4.47 10.91 -18.76
CA VAL A 625 -4.76 12.36 -18.83
C VAL A 625 -3.61 13.17 -18.25
N ALA A 626 -3.13 12.82 -17.07
CA ALA A 626 -2.00 13.50 -16.43
C ALA A 626 -0.73 13.48 -17.31
N LYS A 627 -0.52 12.42 -18.09
CA LYS A 627 0.59 12.26 -19.05
C LYS A 627 0.32 12.87 -20.42
N LYS A 628 -0.83 13.47 -20.65
CA LYS A 628 -1.29 14.02 -21.95
C LYS A 628 -1.46 12.96 -23.06
N GLU A 629 -1.62 11.69 -22.70
CA GLU A 629 -1.85 10.58 -23.65
C GLU A 629 -3.31 10.57 -24.17
N ILE A 630 -4.26 11.03 -23.36
CA ILE A 630 -5.66 11.26 -23.74
C ILE A 630 -6.14 12.64 -23.26
N GLN A 631 -7.16 13.17 -23.92
CA GLN A 631 -7.75 14.46 -23.55
C GLN A 631 -8.76 14.31 -22.41
N ALA A 632 -8.88 15.35 -21.56
CA ALA A 632 -9.85 15.39 -20.46
C ALA A 632 -11.30 15.16 -20.92
N ASN A 633 -11.69 15.73 -22.07
CA ASN A 633 -13.03 15.56 -22.65
C ASN A 633 -13.31 14.13 -23.08
N GLU A 634 -12.33 13.41 -23.60
CA GLU A 634 -12.47 11.99 -23.95
C GLU A 634 -12.79 11.13 -22.73
N PHE A 635 -12.06 11.37 -21.63
CA PHE A 635 -12.33 10.69 -20.37
C PHE A 635 -13.75 11.00 -19.86
N MET A 636 -14.14 12.27 -19.87
CA MET A 636 -15.45 12.70 -19.39
C MET A 636 -16.59 12.07 -20.22
N THR A 637 -16.48 12.03 -21.54
CA THR A 637 -17.45 11.37 -22.43
C THR A 637 -17.58 9.88 -22.12
N LYS A 638 -16.47 9.18 -21.87
CA LYS A 638 -16.51 7.75 -21.47
C LYS A 638 -17.24 7.57 -20.13
N LEU A 639 -17.02 8.46 -19.17
CA LEU A 639 -17.69 8.43 -17.88
C LEU A 639 -19.19 8.64 -17.98
N GLU A 640 -19.63 9.66 -18.72
CA GLU A 640 -21.04 9.97 -18.96
C GLU A 640 -21.76 8.81 -19.66
N ASN A 641 -21.14 8.24 -20.69
CA ASN A 641 -21.67 7.06 -21.40
C ASN A 641 -21.80 5.84 -20.47
N TYR A 642 -20.83 5.62 -19.60
CA TYR A 642 -20.89 4.55 -18.60
C TYR A 642 -22.09 4.74 -17.66
N ILE A 643 -22.27 5.95 -17.10
CA ILE A 643 -23.36 6.26 -16.19
C ILE A 643 -24.71 6.07 -16.86
N ASN A 644 -24.91 6.65 -18.06
CA ASN A 644 -26.13 6.53 -18.81
C ASN A 644 -26.48 5.07 -19.18
N SER A 645 -25.50 4.32 -19.65
CA SER A 645 -25.67 2.89 -19.99
C SER A 645 -26.08 2.05 -18.78
N LYS A 646 -25.42 2.26 -17.62
CA LYS A 646 -25.76 1.53 -16.39
C LYS A 646 -27.11 1.92 -15.83
N PHE A 647 -27.44 3.21 -15.83
CA PHE A 647 -28.74 3.70 -15.41
C PHE A 647 -29.87 3.06 -16.22
N ASN A 648 -29.81 3.14 -17.57
CA ASN A 648 -30.81 2.58 -18.44
C ASN A 648 -31.00 1.07 -18.26
N LYS A 649 -29.89 0.31 -18.11
CA LYS A 649 -29.95 -1.14 -17.85
C LYS A 649 -30.67 -1.49 -16.55
N LEU A 650 -30.49 -0.67 -15.51
CA LEU A 650 -31.10 -0.90 -14.19
C LEU A 650 -32.59 -0.53 -14.19
N VAL A 651 -32.95 0.57 -14.84
CA VAL A 651 -34.37 1.00 -14.93
C VAL A 651 -35.19 0.02 -15.78
N VAL A 652 -34.64 -0.53 -16.85
CA VAL A 652 -35.34 -1.56 -17.68
C VAL A 652 -35.56 -2.88 -16.91
N LYS A 653 -34.74 -3.18 -15.90
CA LYS A 653 -34.87 -4.39 -15.05
C LYS A 653 -35.92 -4.24 -13.93
N MET A 654 -36.51 -3.06 -13.75
CA MET A 654 -37.59 -2.80 -12.78
C MET A 654 -38.95 -3.23 -13.31
#